data_61538ab406b79972f0de60a5e01410eb
#
_entry.id   61538ab406b79972f0de60a5e01410eb
#
_cell.length_a   1.000
_cell.length_b   1.000
_cell.length_c   1.000
_cell.angle_alpha   90.00
_cell.angle_beta   90.00
_cell.angle_gamma   90.00
#
_symmetry.space_group_name_H-M   'P 1'
#
loop_
_entity.id
_entity.type
_entity.pdbx_description
1 polymer ?
#
loop_
_entity_poly.entity_id
_entity_poly.type
_entity_poly.pdbx_seq_one_letter_code
_entity_poly.pdbx_strand_id
1 'polypeptide(L)'
;MKHVFTLLTVLICITVGQAQNAFPKDPYVKTFIQNTQRQPDQALQAKFRDSKAWSDFRAVHGDWWVEFKEETGTPHRAFGKPIAVTGATPVEKALNFFSTYCKDFISNAQELTAVKASSSEQYDYVSFIQQYNGLDVLWSEATVRINQSGDIMMFGLDVYDNISISITPAISAAAIEAYAAADFTIPVESVEVMPELKILPVPGSKGLEFKLVYEAQVHTMGYDNIPGNYYSLIDANTGFIYYRTNKVHACGEYMMTATMQMDADITDNPLETPVNRGLPYLRIEIDGNFYYTDENGYISLNFITTPTPATVDLRGLYARVSQGTGATNIESIDITVFPGDNLIQFDDASGAVPSEVSAYYWQNIVHDKMKDYFPAFTGLDVDQLIRVERNDGSCNAFYDGSSTNFYQEGGGCPSTGLFDDVVMHEYGHGINYDLYAGLGDPGGMGNGAMQEGYADIWGIVVTNYPILGQGFLGGAGTFVRRYDAEPKVYPQDLVGEVHADGEIIAGAWWDVNENFGADLESMTNLWMETHNATVDGADGNEGEIYRDVLLEALIADDDNGDLTDGTPNDDFITEGFCEHGITLVGNVGLEHTEFAAPVAVDEPILIETTLDVDYPEFIGTASLFWRTSPGDYTETPMTEVAGTDYTATIPAQPQGTIIEYFFKVGDTNGCGTVTLPAKADMDVEPNLPYFALVGFEMVDFEDFDNEFGSWEVDPFGSDDATTGIWDVNTPISSVDANGYEVQTGDDHTDGPGNLCAFTGNAGAFDGPGTNDVDAGMTTIRSPYFNLIDYTDPVFTYYRRYSNASPTSANPGNDVWEVFITDNGTDWVRVERTHTEDNSWRRNTVRVSDYVDITDEVAFIFIAEDSVRADDPSGFSGGSLVEAAVDDLFLYDWADIVIDTTEDTTGQTAVELDDLFAGIFPNPANAMVTIFFGDVTGDVDVILSNAVGEIILTERVTVSPNDTYGMDTRNLAQGMYTITLRSEHGMENKRVVIQH
;
A
#
# COMPACT_ATOMS: atom_id res chain seq x y z
N MET A 1 10.00 32.45 41.76
CA MET A 1 9.07 33.03 40.77
C MET A 1 9.60 33.05 39.31
N LYS A 2 10.79 32.55 39.04
CA LYS A 2 11.32 32.41 37.66
C LYS A 2 11.14 30.98 37.03
N HIS A 3 10.79 30.00 37.84
CA HIS A 3 10.58 28.62 37.36
C HIS A 3 9.11 28.20 37.11
N VAL A 4 8.18 29.11 37.47
CA VAL A 4 6.74 28.86 37.23
C VAL A 4 6.28 29.42 35.86
N PHE A 5 7.02 30.37 35.29
CA PHE A 5 6.71 30.93 33.98
C PHE A 5 7.23 30.10 32.79
N THR A 6 8.24 29.23 33.03
CA THR A 6 8.78 28.36 31.98
C THR A 6 7.98 27.07 31.81
N LEU A 7 7.20 26.67 32.84
CA LEU A 7 6.34 25.48 32.73
C LEU A 7 4.97 25.78 32.10
N LEU A 8 4.55 27.09 32.15
CA LEU A 8 3.27 27.48 31.52
C LEU A 8 3.41 27.81 30.03
N THR A 9 4.64 28.05 29.56
CA THR A 9 4.89 28.33 28.14
C THR A 9 5.14 27.04 27.35
N VAL A 10 5.59 25.97 28.03
CA VAL A 10 5.72 24.62 27.41
C VAL A 10 4.36 23.89 27.36
N LEU A 11 3.43 24.23 28.27
CA LEU A 11 2.09 23.60 28.26
C LEU A 11 1.11 24.27 27.29
N ILE A 12 1.46 25.40 26.67
CA ILE A 12 0.65 26.09 25.66
C ILE A 12 1.14 25.73 24.24
N CYS A 13 2.35 25.22 24.10
CA CYS A 13 2.85 24.71 22.80
C CYS A 13 2.53 23.21 22.53
N ILE A 14 1.94 22.49 23.48
CA ILE A 14 1.53 21.09 23.30
C ILE A 14 0.03 20.95 22.96
N THR A 15 -0.72 22.05 22.91
CA THR A 15 -2.16 22.02 22.57
C THR A 15 -2.52 22.72 21.26
N VAL A 16 -1.58 22.94 20.37
CA VAL A 16 -1.83 23.47 19.02
C VAL A 16 -1.47 22.44 17.93
N GLY A 17 -1.02 21.27 18.33
CA GLY A 17 -0.63 20.19 17.42
C GLY A 17 -1.62 19.04 17.32
N GLN A 18 -2.90 19.25 17.60
CA GLN A 18 -3.91 18.23 17.29
C GLN A 18 -5.26 18.90 17.01
N ALA A 19 -5.42 19.35 15.79
CA ALA A 19 -6.69 19.46 15.12
C ALA A 19 -6.42 19.38 13.61
N GLN A 20 -5.84 18.26 13.15
CA GLN A 20 -6.25 17.76 11.86
C GLN A 20 -7.68 17.25 12.10
N ASN A 21 -8.65 18.06 11.74
CA ASN A 21 -10.00 17.57 11.60
C ASN A 21 -9.96 16.63 10.40
N ALA A 22 -9.95 15.33 10.65
CA ALA A 22 -10.26 14.35 9.61
C ALA A 22 -11.58 14.81 8.97
N PHE A 23 -11.57 15.05 7.67
CA PHE A 23 -12.81 15.33 6.96
C PHE A 23 -13.73 14.14 7.14
N PRO A 24 -15.00 14.33 7.43
CA PRO A 24 -15.91 13.19 7.56
C PRO A 24 -15.90 12.43 6.23
N LYS A 25 -15.57 11.14 6.30
CA LYS A 25 -15.58 10.24 5.14
C LYS A 25 -16.93 10.37 4.42
N ASP A 26 -16.94 10.52 3.11
CA ASP A 26 -18.18 10.62 2.33
C ASP A 26 -19.02 9.34 2.51
N PRO A 27 -20.20 9.40 3.15
CA PRO A 27 -20.96 8.20 3.50
C PRO A 27 -21.54 7.46 2.29
N TYR A 28 -21.41 8.01 1.09
CA TYR A 28 -21.93 7.42 -0.14
C TYR A 28 -20.86 6.73 -0.97
N VAL A 29 -19.58 6.92 -0.64
CA VAL A 29 -18.46 6.21 -1.27
C VAL A 29 -18.50 4.75 -0.84
N LYS A 30 -18.31 3.85 -1.79
CA LYS A 30 -18.22 2.40 -1.59
C LYS A 30 -17.02 1.91 -2.36
N THR A 31 -16.02 1.51 -1.67
CA THR A 31 -14.82 0.89 -2.24
C THR A 31 -14.75 -0.55 -1.77
N PHE A 32 -14.17 -1.43 -2.52
CA PHE A 32 -13.88 -2.81 -2.11
C PHE A 32 -12.38 -3.10 -2.07
N ILE A 33 -11.55 -2.09 -2.30
CA ILE A 33 -10.12 -2.11 -1.99
C ILE A 33 -9.90 -0.94 -1.04
N GLN A 34 -9.59 -1.23 0.21
CA GLN A 34 -9.38 -0.21 1.26
C GLN A 34 -8.07 -0.42 2.03
N ASN A 35 -7.20 -1.31 1.56
CA ASN A 35 -5.95 -1.54 2.27
C ASN A 35 -4.91 -0.50 1.88
N THR A 36 -4.92 0.64 2.55
CA THR A 36 -3.94 1.72 2.37
C THR A 36 -2.51 1.33 2.74
N GLN A 37 -2.34 0.22 3.44
CA GLN A 37 -1.04 -0.29 3.89
C GLN A 37 -0.70 -1.66 3.27
N ARG A 38 -1.46 -2.11 2.26
CA ARG A 38 -1.22 -3.42 1.68
C ARG A 38 0.16 -3.46 1.03
N GLN A 39 0.99 -4.29 1.61
CA GLN A 39 2.22 -4.74 0.97
C GLN A 39 1.93 -6.00 0.14
N PRO A 40 2.64 -6.23 -0.97
CA PRO A 40 2.56 -7.49 -1.68
C PRO A 40 2.85 -8.68 -0.76
N ASP A 41 2.11 -9.77 -0.94
CA ASP A 41 2.39 -11.03 -0.26
C ASP A 41 3.67 -11.66 -0.83
N GLN A 42 4.75 -11.55 -0.08
CA GLN A 42 6.07 -11.94 -0.55
C GLN A 42 6.21 -13.46 -0.79
N ALA A 43 5.54 -14.28 0.01
CA ALA A 43 5.53 -15.72 -0.24
C ALA A 43 4.79 -16.06 -1.54
N LEU A 44 3.73 -15.31 -1.84
CA LEU A 44 2.99 -15.45 -3.09
C LEU A 44 3.79 -14.91 -4.28
N GLN A 45 4.45 -13.76 -4.13
CA GLN A 45 5.34 -13.19 -5.13
C GLN A 45 6.51 -14.14 -5.45
N ALA A 46 7.20 -14.69 -4.44
CA ALA A 46 8.24 -15.68 -4.62
C ALA A 46 7.73 -16.92 -5.38
N LYS A 47 6.56 -17.43 -5.00
CA LYS A 47 5.93 -18.55 -5.70
C LYS A 47 5.66 -18.26 -7.18
N PHE A 48 5.25 -17.03 -7.51
CA PHE A 48 5.05 -16.61 -8.90
C PHE A 48 6.38 -16.47 -9.65
N ARG A 49 7.42 -15.91 -9.00
CA ARG A 49 8.77 -15.83 -9.57
C ARG A 49 9.39 -17.22 -9.83
N ASP A 50 9.11 -18.18 -8.98
CA ASP A 50 9.51 -19.57 -9.20
C ASP A 50 8.65 -20.31 -10.24
N SER A 51 7.61 -19.67 -10.75
CA SER A 51 6.75 -20.31 -11.73
C SER A 51 7.52 -20.72 -12.98
N LYS A 52 7.06 -21.82 -13.59
CA LYS A 52 7.66 -22.27 -14.86
C LYS A 52 7.53 -21.21 -15.96
N ALA A 53 6.44 -20.46 -16.00
CA ALA A 53 6.21 -19.43 -16.99
C ALA A 53 7.27 -18.32 -16.91
N TRP A 54 7.54 -17.81 -15.71
CA TRP A 54 8.56 -16.78 -15.50
C TRP A 54 9.97 -17.31 -15.72
N SER A 55 10.29 -18.49 -15.19
CA SER A 55 11.59 -19.13 -15.41
C SER A 55 11.89 -19.37 -16.87
N ASP A 56 10.90 -19.82 -17.66
CA ASP A 56 11.04 -20.02 -19.09
C ASP A 56 11.22 -18.69 -19.84
N PHE A 57 10.53 -17.64 -19.41
CA PHE A 57 10.68 -16.29 -19.96
C PHE A 57 12.10 -15.77 -19.73
N ARG A 58 12.58 -15.80 -18.49
CA ARG A 58 13.95 -15.36 -18.16
C ARG A 58 15.02 -16.20 -18.85
N ALA A 59 14.82 -17.50 -19.00
CA ALA A 59 15.77 -18.35 -19.72
C ALA A 59 15.96 -17.94 -21.20
N VAL A 60 14.97 -17.30 -21.81
CA VAL A 60 15.01 -16.82 -23.18
C VAL A 60 15.51 -15.39 -23.28
N HIS A 61 15.09 -14.52 -22.36
CA HIS A 61 15.26 -13.06 -22.47
C HIS A 61 16.36 -12.50 -21.56
N GLY A 62 16.86 -13.31 -20.62
CA GLY A 62 17.93 -12.90 -19.70
C GLY A 62 17.39 -12.20 -18.46
N ASP A 63 18.12 -11.20 -17.98
CA ASP A 63 17.77 -10.50 -16.76
C ASP A 63 16.55 -9.63 -16.98
N TRP A 64 15.49 -10.01 -16.31
CA TRP A 64 14.21 -9.34 -16.23
C TRP A 64 13.68 -9.42 -14.80
N TRP A 65 13.18 -8.33 -14.28
CA TRP A 65 12.57 -8.18 -12.96
C TRP A 65 11.06 -8.13 -13.10
N VAL A 66 10.33 -8.44 -12.02
CA VAL A 66 8.88 -8.50 -12.10
C VAL A 66 8.22 -8.39 -10.73
N GLU A 67 7.17 -7.59 -10.67
CA GLU A 67 6.10 -7.70 -9.68
C GLU A 67 4.92 -8.43 -10.32
N PHE A 68 4.26 -9.32 -9.58
CA PHE A 68 3.09 -10.06 -10.05
C PHE A 68 1.81 -9.50 -9.45
N LYS A 69 0.77 -9.41 -10.24
CA LYS A 69 -0.60 -9.18 -9.74
C LYS A 69 -1.05 -10.41 -8.97
N GLU A 70 -1.26 -10.27 -7.68
CA GLU A 70 -1.47 -11.41 -6.78
C GLU A 70 -2.77 -12.16 -7.06
N GLU A 71 -3.82 -11.45 -7.43
CA GLU A 71 -5.13 -12.02 -7.73
C GLU A 71 -5.11 -12.92 -8.98
N THR A 72 -4.20 -12.68 -9.89
CA THR A 72 -4.13 -13.38 -11.18
C THR A 72 -2.86 -14.20 -11.38
N GLY A 73 -1.77 -13.84 -10.68
CA GLY A 73 -0.44 -14.41 -10.90
C GLY A 73 0.15 -14.05 -12.26
N THR A 74 -0.29 -12.94 -12.85
CA THR A 74 0.25 -12.38 -14.10
C THR A 74 1.27 -11.30 -13.77
N PRO A 75 2.28 -11.05 -14.60
CA PRO A 75 3.22 -9.94 -14.40
C PRO A 75 2.49 -8.60 -14.36
N HIS A 76 2.45 -7.93 -13.20
CA HIS A 76 1.90 -6.59 -13.05
C HIS A 76 2.79 -5.58 -13.76
N ARG A 77 4.04 -5.51 -13.35
CA ARG A 77 5.10 -4.78 -14.05
C ARG A 77 6.34 -5.65 -14.20
N ALA A 78 6.87 -5.71 -15.40
CA ALA A 78 8.11 -6.44 -15.69
C ALA A 78 8.97 -5.64 -16.65
N PHE A 79 10.23 -5.42 -16.30
CA PHE A 79 11.17 -4.68 -17.11
C PHE A 79 12.54 -5.38 -17.18
N GLY A 80 13.38 -4.99 -18.12
CA GLY A 80 14.70 -5.59 -18.28
C GLY A 80 15.30 -5.34 -19.67
N LYS A 81 16.23 -6.20 -20.07
CA LYS A 81 16.89 -6.03 -21.37
C LYS A 81 15.91 -5.96 -22.53
N PRO A 82 16.03 -4.94 -23.41
CA PRO A 82 15.10 -4.75 -24.52
C PRO A 82 14.92 -5.99 -25.39
N ILE A 83 13.68 -6.34 -25.68
CA ILE A 83 13.32 -7.50 -26.50
C ILE A 83 12.89 -7.07 -27.89
N ALA A 84 13.65 -7.47 -28.89
CA ALA A 84 13.31 -7.19 -30.28
C ALA A 84 12.03 -7.91 -30.72
N VAL A 85 11.08 -7.14 -31.24
CA VAL A 85 9.79 -7.65 -31.71
C VAL A 85 9.50 -7.17 -33.13
N THR A 86 8.65 -7.91 -33.84
CA THR A 86 8.24 -7.57 -35.21
C THR A 86 6.86 -6.92 -35.20
N GLY A 87 6.66 -5.90 -36.00
CA GLY A 87 5.39 -5.18 -36.18
C GLY A 87 5.63 -3.90 -36.96
N ALA A 88 4.65 -3.44 -37.71
CA ALA A 88 4.74 -2.20 -38.49
C ALA A 88 4.34 -0.97 -37.64
N THR A 89 3.56 -1.19 -36.58
CA THR A 89 3.10 -0.16 -35.65
C THR A 89 3.41 -0.57 -34.20
N PRO A 90 3.47 0.36 -33.25
CA PRO A 90 3.63 0.03 -31.83
C PRO A 90 2.58 -0.99 -31.34
N VAL A 91 1.32 -0.82 -31.71
CA VAL A 91 0.23 -1.76 -31.37
C VAL A 91 0.48 -3.16 -31.91
N GLU A 92 0.92 -3.27 -33.16
CA GLU A 92 1.26 -4.59 -33.76
C GLU A 92 2.45 -5.24 -33.04
N LYS A 93 3.47 -4.45 -32.67
CA LYS A 93 4.62 -4.93 -31.89
C LYS A 93 4.19 -5.47 -30.54
N ALA A 94 3.36 -4.71 -29.81
CA ALA A 94 2.82 -5.12 -28.50
C ALA A 94 2.01 -6.42 -28.61
N LEU A 95 1.07 -6.53 -29.55
CA LEU A 95 0.28 -7.75 -29.75
C LEU A 95 1.14 -8.96 -30.14
N ASN A 96 2.17 -8.72 -30.96
CA ASN A 96 3.13 -9.76 -31.33
C ASN A 96 3.99 -10.19 -30.14
N PHE A 97 4.37 -9.26 -29.27
CA PHE A 97 5.06 -9.54 -28.04
C PHE A 97 4.20 -10.44 -27.14
N PHE A 98 3.00 -10.00 -26.80
CA PHE A 98 2.09 -10.76 -25.92
C PHE A 98 1.78 -12.15 -26.48
N SER A 99 1.46 -12.25 -27.77
CA SER A 99 1.13 -13.55 -28.38
C SER A 99 2.31 -14.49 -28.51
N THR A 100 3.52 -13.96 -28.55
CA THR A 100 4.75 -14.76 -28.77
C THR A 100 5.41 -15.15 -27.46
N TYR A 101 5.60 -14.19 -26.56
CA TYR A 101 6.42 -14.31 -25.38
C TYR A 101 5.63 -14.38 -24.07
N CYS A 102 4.41 -13.84 -24.04
CA CYS A 102 3.57 -13.85 -22.83
C CYS A 102 2.46 -14.91 -22.84
N LYS A 103 2.47 -15.84 -23.79
CA LYS A 103 1.43 -16.89 -23.94
C LYS A 103 1.28 -17.81 -22.72
N ASP A 104 2.27 -17.91 -21.86
CA ASP A 104 2.24 -18.71 -20.66
C ASP A 104 1.68 -17.93 -19.46
N PHE A 105 1.53 -16.59 -19.58
CA PHE A 105 0.90 -15.69 -18.62
C PHE A 105 -0.53 -15.30 -19.02
N ILE A 106 -0.81 -15.22 -20.32
CA ILE A 106 -2.12 -14.85 -20.84
C ILE A 106 -2.58 -15.89 -21.85
N SER A 107 -3.71 -16.53 -21.57
CA SER A 107 -4.21 -17.64 -22.41
C SER A 107 -4.77 -17.16 -23.75
N ASN A 108 -5.18 -15.90 -23.88
CA ASN A 108 -5.83 -15.36 -25.07
C ASN A 108 -5.50 -13.89 -25.35
N ALA A 109 -4.34 -13.62 -25.95
CA ALA A 109 -3.94 -12.28 -26.38
C ALA A 109 -4.90 -11.65 -27.43
N GLN A 110 -5.84 -12.41 -28.02
CA GLN A 110 -6.83 -11.87 -28.96
C GLN A 110 -7.98 -11.16 -28.26
N GLU A 111 -8.11 -11.30 -26.95
CA GLU A 111 -9.09 -10.57 -26.13
C GLU A 111 -8.59 -9.17 -25.74
N LEU A 112 -7.40 -8.78 -26.11
CA LEU A 112 -6.84 -7.47 -25.85
C LEU A 112 -7.24 -6.49 -26.95
N THR A 113 -7.86 -5.39 -26.56
CA THR A 113 -8.22 -4.27 -27.47
C THR A 113 -7.38 -3.07 -27.10
N ALA A 114 -6.61 -2.51 -28.05
CA ALA A 114 -5.80 -1.34 -27.81
C ALA A 114 -6.70 -0.13 -27.50
N VAL A 115 -6.45 0.49 -26.36
CA VAL A 115 -7.13 1.71 -25.89
C VAL A 115 -6.24 2.92 -25.97
N LYS A 116 -4.91 2.73 -25.90
CA LYS A 116 -3.93 3.78 -25.99
C LYS A 116 -2.80 3.39 -26.92
N ALA A 117 -2.32 4.34 -27.69
CA ALA A 117 -1.04 4.30 -28.37
C ALA A 117 -0.54 5.74 -28.51
N SER A 118 0.41 6.14 -27.66
CA SER A 118 1.04 7.46 -27.69
C SER A 118 2.55 7.29 -27.85
N SER A 119 3.23 8.34 -28.27
CA SER A 119 4.68 8.35 -28.48
C SER A 119 5.25 9.62 -27.89
N SER A 120 6.29 9.47 -27.09
CA SER A 120 7.13 10.56 -26.65
C SER A 120 8.44 10.60 -27.49
N GLU A 121 9.36 11.44 -27.07
CA GLU A 121 10.68 11.47 -27.70
C GLU A 121 11.50 10.20 -27.45
N GLN A 122 11.20 9.47 -26.37
CA GLN A 122 11.98 8.31 -25.95
C GLN A 122 11.26 6.98 -26.22
N TYR A 123 9.94 6.93 -25.97
CA TYR A 123 9.18 5.67 -25.97
C TYR A 123 7.86 5.76 -26.74
N ASP A 124 7.42 4.59 -27.20
CA ASP A 124 6.02 4.37 -27.57
C ASP A 124 5.31 3.64 -26.40
N TYR A 125 4.24 4.24 -25.92
CA TYR A 125 3.37 3.70 -24.88
C TYR A 125 2.17 3.04 -25.53
N VAL A 126 1.92 1.78 -25.22
CA VAL A 126 0.75 1.05 -25.74
C VAL A 126 0.05 0.33 -24.62
N SER A 127 -1.21 0.67 -24.40
CA SER A 127 -2.06 0.00 -23.43
C SER A 127 -3.29 -0.61 -24.09
N PHE A 128 -3.76 -1.71 -23.49
CA PHE A 128 -4.89 -2.51 -23.94
C PHE A 128 -5.82 -2.78 -22.76
N ILE A 129 -7.11 -2.78 -23.02
CA ILE A 129 -8.11 -3.35 -22.13
C ILE A 129 -8.45 -4.77 -22.55
N GLN A 130 -8.69 -5.64 -21.59
CA GLN A 130 -9.18 -6.98 -21.89
C GLN A 130 -10.68 -6.94 -22.19
N GLN A 131 -11.11 -7.72 -23.18
CA GLN A 131 -12.53 -7.91 -23.50
C GLN A 131 -12.94 -9.37 -23.39
N TYR A 132 -14.12 -9.61 -22.87
CA TYR A 132 -14.76 -10.91 -22.83
C TYR A 132 -16.11 -10.85 -23.56
N ASN A 133 -16.24 -11.64 -24.64
CA ASN A 133 -17.42 -11.61 -25.51
C ASN A 133 -17.81 -10.18 -25.98
N GLY A 134 -16.84 -9.31 -26.18
CA GLY A 134 -17.00 -7.93 -26.65
C GLY A 134 -17.38 -6.93 -25.56
N LEU A 135 -17.37 -7.32 -24.29
CA LEU A 135 -17.52 -6.41 -23.15
C LEU A 135 -16.15 -6.19 -22.51
N ASP A 136 -15.86 -4.95 -22.13
CA ASP A 136 -14.64 -4.60 -21.43
C ASP A 136 -14.63 -5.22 -20.04
N VAL A 137 -13.46 -5.66 -19.61
CA VAL A 137 -13.18 -6.13 -18.25
C VAL A 137 -12.56 -4.96 -17.51
N LEU A 138 -13.27 -4.39 -16.57
CA LEU A 138 -12.80 -3.26 -15.78
C LEU A 138 -11.54 -3.64 -14.99
N TRP A 139 -10.68 -2.66 -14.76
CA TRP A 139 -9.37 -2.81 -14.10
C TRP A 139 -8.48 -3.89 -14.70
N SER A 140 -8.69 -4.18 -15.98
CA SER A 140 -7.74 -4.96 -16.75
C SER A 140 -6.86 -4.03 -17.56
N GLU A 141 -5.57 -4.25 -17.52
CA GLU A 141 -4.62 -3.58 -18.40
C GLU A 141 -3.63 -4.59 -18.97
N ALA A 142 -3.21 -4.38 -20.20
CA ALA A 142 -1.98 -4.95 -20.70
C ALA A 142 -1.18 -3.83 -21.35
N THR A 143 0.03 -3.57 -20.90
CA THR A 143 0.80 -2.42 -21.30
C THR A 143 2.19 -2.80 -21.78
N VAL A 144 2.78 -1.99 -22.66
CA VAL A 144 4.20 -2.10 -23.04
C VAL A 144 4.82 -0.72 -23.22
N ARG A 145 6.12 -0.64 -22.94
CA ARG A 145 6.98 0.47 -23.33
C ARG A 145 7.92 -0.03 -24.43
N ILE A 146 7.98 0.70 -25.52
CA ILE A 146 8.78 0.34 -26.70
C ILE A 146 9.78 1.47 -26.92
N ASN A 147 11.07 1.16 -26.80
CA ASN A 147 12.11 2.16 -26.99
C ASN A 147 12.27 2.60 -28.47
N GLN A 148 13.08 3.59 -28.73
CA GLN A 148 13.31 4.13 -30.09
C GLN A 148 13.87 3.10 -31.09
N SER A 149 14.55 2.06 -30.61
CA SER A 149 14.97 0.93 -31.45
C SER A 149 13.80 0.04 -31.86
N GLY A 150 12.63 0.23 -31.22
CA GLY A 150 11.43 -0.51 -31.47
C GLY A 150 11.36 -1.83 -30.71
N ASP A 151 12.13 -1.94 -29.62
CA ASP A 151 12.20 -3.12 -28.76
C ASP A 151 11.39 -2.90 -27.49
N ILE A 152 10.83 -3.97 -26.93
CA ILE A 152 10.07 -3.92 -25.70
C ILE A 152 11.05 -3.89 -24.53
N MET A 153 10.94 -2.92 -23.64
CA MET A 153 11.77 -2.79 -22.46
C MET A 153 11.00 -2.97 -21.16
N MET A 154 9.67 -2.79 -21.19
CA MET A 154 8.80 -3.01 -20.06
C MET A 154 7.46 -3.55 -20.56
N PHE A 155 6.80 -4.38 -19.75
CA PHE A 155 5.41 -4.80 -19.97
C PHE A 155 4.68 -5.08 -18.66
N GLY A 156 3.35 -4.94 -18.71
CA GLY A 156 2.45 -5.34 -17.64
C GLY A 156 1.28 -6.14 -18.20
N LEU A 157 0.70 -7.02 -17.38
CA LEU A 157 -0.40 -7.92 -17.75
C LEU A 157 -1.40 -8.07 -16.60
N ASP A 158 -2.10 -7.01 -16.24
CA ASP A 158 -3.22 -7.07 -15.31
C ASP A 158 -4.45 -7.60 -16.03
N VAL A 159 -4.46 -8.88 -16.29
CA VAL A 159 -5.49 -9.55 -17.09
C VAL A 159 -6.03 -10.78 -16.35
N TYR A 160 -7.24 -11.16 -16.68
CA TYR A 160 -7.97 -12.19 -15.97
C TYR A 160 -8.21 -13.40 -16.86
N ASP A 161 -7.87 -14.59 -16.38
CA ASP A 161 -8.15 -15.86 -17.03
C ASP A 161 -9.49 -16.45 -16.54
N ASN A 162 -9.99 -17.39 -17.30
CA ASN A 162 -11.18 -18.21 -16.94
C ASN A 162 -12.47 -17.43 -16.65
N ILE A 163 -12.64 -16.24 -17.23
CA ILE A 163 -13.90 -15.51 -17.13
C ILE A 163 -15.02 -16.39 -17.64
N SER A 164 -16.00 -16.66 -16.78
CA SER A 164 -17.16 -17.49 -17.12
C SER A 164 -18.44 -16.89 -16.56
N ILE A 165 -18.99 -15.91 -17.27
CA ILE A 165 -20.17 -15.17 -16.85
C ILE A 165 -21.15 -15.02 -18.02
N SER A 166 -22.44 -14.97 -17.70
CA SER A 166 -23.48 -14.60 -18.68
C SER A 166 -23.42 -13.10 -18.95
N ILE A 167 -23.32 -12.72 -20.21
CA ILE A 167 -23.36 -11.31 -20.62
C ILE A 167 -24.78 -10.77 -20.85
N THR A 168 -25.81 -11.51 -20.43
CA THR A 168 -27.19 -11.07 -20.53
C THR A 168 -27.69 -10.55 -19.19
N PRO A 169 -27.96 -9.25 -19.04
CA PRO A 169 -28.40 -8.68 -17.79
C PRO A 169 -29.82 -9.11 -17.43
N ALA A 170 -30.10 -9.29 -16.15
CA ALA A 170 -31.45 -9.51 -15.64
C ALA A 170 -32.20 -8.19 -15.44
N ILE A 171 -31.49 -7.09 -15.23
CA ILE A 171 -32.02 -5.74 -15.03
C ILE A 171 -31.64 -4.90 -16.25
N SER A 172 -32.58 -4.14 -16.79
CA SER A 172 -32.29 -3.25 -17.93
C SER A 172 -31.62 -1.96 -17.45
N ALA A 173 -30.82 -1.32 -18.30
CA ALA A 173 -30.15 -0.04 -17.98
C ALA A 173 -31.12 1.00 -17.42
N ALA A 174 -32.31 1.15 -18.03
CA ALA A 174 -33.34 2.07 -17.53
C ALA A 174 -33.87 1.73 -16.11
N ALA A 175 -33.75 0.50 -15.67
CA ALA A 175 -34.15 0.12 -14.31
C ALA A 175 -33.02 0.31 -13.28
N ILE A 176 -31.77 0.38 -13.73
CA ILE A 176 -30.59 0.62 -12.90
C ILE A 176 -30.61 2.01 -12.28
N GLU A 177 -31.20 3.03 -12.92
CA GLU A 177 -31.32 4.37 -12.36
C GLU A 177 -31.89 4.37 -10.93
N ALA A 178 -32.89 3.52 -10.68
CA ALA A 178 -33.50 3.43 -9.36
C ALA A 178 -32.56 2.81 -8.30
N TYR A 179 -31.69 1.89 -8.69
CA TYR A 179 -30.68 1.31 -7.79
C TYR A 179 -29.53 2.29 -7.55
N ALA A 180 -29.08 2.98 -8.60
CA ALA A 180 -28.03 3.99 -8.48
C ALA A 180 -28.40 5.09 -7.48
N ALA A 181 -29.67 5.48 -7.43
CA ALA A 181 -30.17 6.51 -6.53
C ALA A 181 -30.57 6.00 -5.14
N ALA A 182 -30.69 4.69 -4.92
CA ALA A 182 -31.41 4.14 -3.78
C ALA A 182 -30.80 4.46 -2.41
N ASP A 183 -29.48 4.55 -2.32
CA ASP A 183 -28.75 4.73 -1.04
C ASP A 183 -28.59 6.20 -0.64
N PHE A 184 -28.90 7.15 -1.53
CA PHE A 184 -28.77 8.55 -1.19
C PHE A 184 -29.92 9.03 -0.29
N THR A 185 -29.56 9.63 0.84
CA THR A 185 -30.52 10.32 1.75
C THR A 185 -30.66 11.80 1.42
N ILE A 186 -29.82 12.30 0.52
CA ILE A 186 -29.83 13.67 -0.03
C ILE A 186 -30.57 13.71 -1.37
N PRO A 187 -31.00 14.87 -1.85
CA PRO A 187 -31.66 14.97 -3.15
C PRO A 187 -30.75 14.55 -4.31
N VAL A 188 -31.21 13.58 -5.08
CA VAL A 188 -30.60 13.21 -6.36
C VAL A 188 -31.18 14.09 -7.45
N GLU A 189 -30.32 14.79 -8.17
CA GLU A 189 -30.71 15.73 -9.25
C GLU A 189 -30.88 15.00 -10.58
N SER A 190 -29.95 14.12 -10.91
CA SER A 190 -30.02 13.29 -12.10
C SER A 190 -29.26 11.97 -11.91
N VAL A 191 -29.61 11.01 -12.71
CA VAL A 191 -28.89 9.74 -12.84
C VAL A 191 -28.69 9.49 -14.32
N GLU A 192 -27.46 9.29 -14.72
CA GLU A 192 -27.09 8.83 -16.05
C GLU A 192 -26.58 7.40 -15.96
N VAL A 193 -27.15 6.48 -16.75
CA VAL A 193 -26.70 5.09 -16.82
C VAL A 193 -26.14 4.84 -18.20
N MET A 194 -24.87 4.45 -18.27
CA MET A 194 -24.25 4.04 -19.51
C MET A 194 -24.89 2.71 -19.96
N PRO A 195 -25.39 2.62 -21.17
CA PRO A 195 -26.09 1.41 -21.62
C PRO A 195 -25.17 0.23 -21.91
N GLU A 196 -23.88 0.48 -22.05
CA GLU A 196 -22.83 -0.52 -22.27
C GLU A 196 -22.58 -1.29 -20.99
N LEU A 197 -22.59 -2.60 -21.10
CA LEU A 197 -22.27 -3.48 -19.99
C LEU A 197 -20.74 -3.65 -19.89
N LYS A 198 -20.27 -3.76 -18.66
CA LYS A 198 -18.88 -4.09 -18.36
C LYS A 198 -18.82 -5.35 -17.49
N ILE A 199 -17.64 -5.92 -17.38
CA ILE A 199 -17.36 -7.04 -16.50
C ILE A 199 -16.46 -6.54 -15.38
N LEU A 200 -16.90 -6.70 -14.14
CA LEU A 200 -16.18 -6.29 -12.95
C LEU A 200 -15.58 -7.52 -12.27
N PRO A 201 -14.27 -7.62 -12.13
CA PRO A 201 -13.61 -8.55 -11.20
C PRO A 201 -13.89 -8.10 -9.77
N VAL A 202 -14.35 -8.99 -8.92
CA VAL A 202 -14.63 -8.72 -7.50
C VAL A 202 -13.97 -9.82 -6.67
N PRO A 203 -13.24 -9.49 -5.61
CA PRO A 203 -12.74 -10.48 -4.67
C PRO A 203 -13.89 -11.33 -4.10
N GLY A 204 -13.69 -12.59 -3.97
CA GLY A 204 -14.66 -13.54 -3.43
C GLY A 204 -13.96 -14.62 -2.62
N SER A 205 -14.66 -15.29 -1.75
CA SER A 205 -14.14 -16.29 -0.81
C SER A 205 -13.33 -17.46 -1.40
N LYS A 206 -13.21 -17.54 -2.73
CA LYS A 206 -12.44 -18.59 -3.44
C LYS A 206 -11.66 -18.02 -4.63
N GLY A 207 -11.18 -16.79 -4.51
CA GLY A 207 -10.56 -16.04 -5.58
C GLY A 207 -11.56 -15.13 -6.30
N LEU A 208 -11.15 -14.54 -7.42
CA LEU A 208 -11.94 -13.55 -8.14
C LEU A 208 -13.26 -14.12 -8.68
N GLU A 209 -14.32 -13.36 -8.48
CA GLU A 209 -15.62 -13.54 -9.12
C GLU A 209 -15.83 -12.45 -10.17
N PHE A 210 -16.49 -12.76 -11.26
CA PHE A 210 -16.78 -11.80 -12.31
C PHE A 210 -18.26 -11.41 -12.28
N LYS A 211 -18.51 -10.12 -12.25
CA LYS A 211 -19.87 -9.55 -12.20
C LYS A 211 -20.16 -8.78 -13.48
N LEU A 212 -21.37 -8.91 -13.97
CA LEU A 212 -21.85 -8.08 -15.07
C LEU A 212 -22.42 -6.80 -14.48
N VAL A 213 -21.85 -5.65 -14.84
CA VAL A 213 -22.21 -4.37 -14.25
C VAL A 213 -22.62 -3.34 -15.31
N TYR A 214 -23.41 -2.37 -14.87
CA TYR A 214 -23.60 -1.10 -15.54
C TYR A 214 -22.80 -0.02 -14.80
N GLU A 215 -22.33 0.94 -15.56
CA GLU A 215 -21.79 2.19 -15.05
C GLU A 215 -22.92 3.20 -14.90
N ALA A 216 -22.89 4.01 -13.83
CA ALA A 216 -23.86 5.06 -13.63
C ALA A 216 -23.20 6.27 -12.96
N GLN A 217 -23.57 7.47 -13.41
CA GLN A 217 -23.25 8.72 -12.74
C GLN A 217 -24.49 9.27 -12.03
N VAL A 218 -24.34 9.66 -10.79
CA VAL A 218 -25.42 10.21 -9.95
C VAL A 218 -25.02 11.60 -9.50
N HIS A 219 -25.74 12.59 -9.96
CA HIS A 219 -25.56 13.99 -9.56
C HIS A 219 -26.47 14.31 -8.38
N THR A 220 -25.90 14.91 -7.34
CA THR A 220 -26.59 15.27 -6.10
C THR A 220 -26.13 16.64 -5.63
N MET A 221 -26.79 17.20 -4.61
CA MET A 221 -26.29 18.37 -3.89
C MET A 221 -25.20 18.02 -2.86
N GLY A 222 -24.69 16.80 -2.82
CA GLY A 222 -23.69 16.38 -1.85
C GLY A 222 -24.20 16.40 -0.39
N TYR A 223 -23.44 15.79 0.54
CA TYR A 223 -23.91 15.71 1.92
C TYR A 223 -23.58 16.97 2.77
N ASP A 224 -22.68 17.81 2.31
CA ASP A 224 -22.25 19.09 2.95
C ASP A 224 -22.58 20.33 2.11
N ASN A 225 -23.51 20.23 1.18
CA ASN A 225 -23.93 21.24 0.19
C ASN A 225 -22.94 21.44 -0.98
N ILE A 226 -21.94 20.60 -1.13
CA ILE A 226 -21.11 20.53 -2.33
C ILE A 226 -21.84 19.64 -3.33
N PRO A 227 -21.95 20.00 -4.62
CA PRO A 227 -22.48 19.06 -5.62
C PRO A 227 -21.71 17.76 -5.64
N GLY A 228 -22.39 16.63 -5.59
CA GLY A 228 -21.79 15.32 -5.70
C GLY A 228 -21.97 14.74 -7.10
N ASN A 229 -20.91 14.19 -7.68
CA ASN A 229 -20.96 13.43 -8.93
C ASN A 229 -20.42 12.03 -8.67
N TYR A 230 -21.33 11.11 -8.38
CA TYR A 230 -20.96 9.77 -7.96
C TYR A 230 -20.94 8.80 -9.14
N TYR A 231 -19.76 8.34 -9.51
CA TYR A 231 -19.60 7.20 -10.41
C TYR A 231 -19.86 5.90 -9.66
N SER A 232 -20.64 5.00 -10.25
CA SER A 232 -21.03 3.76 -9.58
C SER A 232 -20.98 2.56 -10.52
N LEU A 233 -20.49 1.42 -10.02
CA LEU A 233 -20.53 0.12 -10.69
C LEU A 233 -21.63 -0.73 -10.06
N ILE A 234 -22.66 -1.06 -10.83
CA ILE A 234 -23.90 -1.66 -10.34
C ILE A 234 -24.14 -3.00 -11.00
N ASP A 235 -24.31 -4.04 -10.23
CA ASP A 235 -24.60 -5.39 -10.71
C ASP A 235 -25.83 -5.43 -11.62
N ALA A 236 -25.65 -5.87 -12.84
CA ALA A 236 -26.70 -5.93 -13.87
C ALA A 236 -27.75 -7.02 -13.61
N ASN A 237 -27.56 -7.88 -12.62
CA ASN A 237 -28.50 -8.95 -12.26
C ASN A 237 -29.22 -8.69 -10.94
N THR A 238 -28.57 -8.05 -9.97
CA THR A 238 -29.10 -7.85 -8.63
C THR A 238 -29.38 -6.39 -8.28
N GLY A 239 -28.69 -5.44 -8.92
CA GLY A 239 -28.74 -4.01 -8.60
C GLY A 239 -27.83 -3.63 -7.41
N PHE A 240 -26.99 -4.55 -6.94
CA PHE A 240 -26.00 -4.28 -5.88
C PHE A 240 -24.95 -3.32 -6.40
N ILE A 241 -24.54 -2.35 -5.59
CA ILE A 241 -23.50 -1.38 -5.92
C ILE A 241 -22.19 -1.90 -5.35
N TYR A 242 -21.31 -2.38 -6.21
CA TYR A 242 -19.99 -2.86 -5.81
C TYR A 242 -19.01 -1.74 -5.54
N TYR A 243 -19.06 -0.68 -6.33
CA TYR A 243 -18.14 0.44 -6.24
C TYR A 243 -18.91 1.74 -6.44
N ARG A 244 -18.55 2.76 -5.70
CA ARG A 244 -19.02 4.12 -5.89
C ARG A 244 -17.96 5.09 -5.40
N THR A 245 -17.50 5.97 -6.24
CA THR A 245 -16.62 7.08 -5.88
C THR A 245 -17.29 8.42 -6.21
N ASN A 246 -16.92 9.46 -5.48
CA ASN A 246 -17.34 10.81 -5.79
C ASN A 246 -16.26 11.43 -6.69
N LYS A 247 -16.64 11.83 -7.91
CA LYS A 247 -15.74 12.53 -8.85
C LYS A 247 -15.64 14.03 -8.58
N VAL A 248 -16.30 14.54 -7.55
CA VAL A 248 -16.15 15.91 -7.08
C VAL A 248 -15.08 15.92 -6.00
N HIS A 249 -13.99 16.57 -6.28
CA HIS A 249 -12.90 16.82 -5.35
C HIS A 249 -13.06 18.27 -4.84
N ALA A 250 -13.01 18.48 -3.54
CA ALA A 250 -13.25 19.76 -2.91
C ALA A 250 -12.05 20.14 -2.03
N CYS A 251 -11.47 21.31 -2.27
CA CYS A 251 -10.45 21.84 -1.39
C CYS A 251 -11.07 22.36 -0.10
N GLY A 252 -10.69 21.78 1.03
CA GLY A 252 -11.30 22.05 2.33
C GLY A 252 -11.00 23.42 2.94
N GLU A 253 -11.91 23.79 3.79
CA GLU A 253 -12.07 24.99 4.62
C GLU A 253 -10.82 25.83 4.86
N TYR A 254 -10.82 27.04 4.30
CA TYR A 254 -10.38 28.34 4.83
C TYR A 254 -9.99 29.29 3.69
N MET A 255 -10.34 30.50 3.83
CA MET A 255 -10.57 31.55 2.87
C MET A 255 -9.52 32.61 2.67
N MET A 256 -9.44 33.26 1.57
CA MET A 256 -9.09 34.68 1.52
C MET A 256 -9.15 35.40 0.16
N THR A 257 -9.31 36.68 0.20
CA THR A 257 -9.65 37.66 -0.85
C THR A 257 -8.52 38.26 -1.62
N ALA A 258 -8.70 38.58 -2.86
CA ALA A 258 -8.00 39.60 -3.57
C ALA A 258 -8.70 40.16 -4.81
N THR A 259 -8.23 41.21 -5.36
CA THR A 259 -8.81 42.02 -6.41
C THR A 259 -8.13 41.87 -7.74
N MET A 260 -8.84 41.96 -8.89
CA MET A 260 -8.30 41.90 -10.23
C MET A 260 -8.88 42.83 -11.22
N GLN A 261 -8.12 43.16 -12.29
CA GLN A 261 -8.48 43.97 -13.45
C GLN A 261 -7.97 43.30 -14.72
N MET A 262 -8.69 43.46 -15.83
CA MET A 262 -8.18 43.11 -17.14
C MET A 262 -7.30 44.23 -17.69
N ASP A 263 -6.23 43.94 -18.32
CA ASP A 263 -5.04 44.78 -18.35
C ASP A 263 -4.74 45.22 -16.94
N ALA A 264 -4.85 44.26 -16.13
CA ALA A 264 -5.28 44.44 -14.77
C ALA A 264 -4.19 43.97 -13.90
N ASP A 265 -4.13 44.51 -12.77
CA ASP A 265 -3.25 44.08 -11.72
C ASP A 265 -3.76 42.73 -11.19
N ILE A 266 -3.23 41.65 -11.73
CA ILE A 266 -3.50 40.29 -11.28
C ILE A 266 -2.57 39.96 -10.13
N THR A 267 -3.10 39.51 -8.99
CA THR A 267 -2.30 39.02 -7.86
C THR A 267 -2.13 37.51 -7.92
N ASP A 268 -0.96 37.05 -7.58
CA ASP A 268 -0.66 35.64 -7.48
C ASP A 268 -1.31 35.05 -6.22
N ASN A 269 -1.42 35.85 -5.15
CA ASN A 269 -2.19 35.51 -3.97
C ASN A 269 -2.74 36.79 -3.27
N PRO A 270 -3.73 36.68 -2.36
CA PRO A 270 -4.35 37.83 -1.66
C PRO A 270 -3.41 38.71 -0.85
N LEU A 271 -2.22 38.27 -0.54
CA LEU A 271 -1.25 39.00 0.27
C LEU A 271 -0.30 39.83 -0.57
N GLU A 272 -0.35 39.69 -1.87
CA GLU A 272 0.57 40.33 -2.82
C GLU A 272 -0.04 41.54 -3.52
N THR A 273 0.84 42.36 -4.09
CA THR A 273 0.38 43.50 -4.86
C THR A 273 0.03 43.07 -6.27
N PRO A 274 -1.15 43.40 -6.78
CA PRO A 274 -1.56 43.06 -8.13
C PRO A 274 -0.56 43.49 -9.23
N VAL A 275 -0.39 42.64 -10.24
CA VAL A 275 0.47 42.92 -11.41
C VAL A 275 -0.39 42.98 -12.66
N ASN A 276 -0.16 44.01 -13.52
CA ASN A 276 -0.88 44.14 -14.78
C ASN A 276 -0.53 43.04 -15.76
N ARG A 277 -1.52 42.26 -16.22
CA ARG A 277 -1.39 41.18 -17.19
C ARG A 277 -2.50 41.19 -18.22
N GLY A 278 -2.18 40.80 -19.46
CA GLY A 278 -3.19 40.65 -20.51
C GLY A 278 -4.03 39.38 -20.33
N LEU A 279 -5.32 39.42 -20.68
CA LEU A 279 -6.20 38.25 -20.58
C LEU A 279 -6.11 37.40 -21.85
N PRO A 280 -5.65 36.14 -21.76
CA PRO A 280 -5.46 35.29 -22.91
C PRO A 280 -6.78 34.83 -23.53
N TYR A 281 -6.81 34.69 -24.84
CA TYR A 281 -7.88 34.08 -25.64
C TYR A 281 -9.26 34.72 -25.46
N LEU A 282 -9.31 35.95 -24.99
CA LEU A 282 -10.57 36.63 -24.64
C LEU A 282 -11.39 36.90 -25.90
N ARG A 283 -12.71 36.65 -25.82
CA ARG A 283 -13.65 36.86 -26.92
C ARG A 283 -14.05 38.31 -27.04
N ILE A 284 -14.01 38.80 -28.26
CA ILE A 284 -14.53 40.13 -28.66
C ILE A 284 -15.59 39.93 -29.75
N GLU A 285 -16.80 40.44 -29.57
CA GLU A 285 -17.88 40.43 -30.55
C GLU A 285 -17.94 41.78 -31.28
N ILE A 286 -17.81 41.75 -32.61
CA ILE A 286 -17.90 42.94 -33.46
C ILE A 286 -18.81 42.58 -34.64
N ASP A 287 -19.89 43.33 -34.82
CA ASP A 287 -20.88 43.13 -35.88
C ASP A 287 -21.40 41.67 -36.00
N GLY A 288 -21.54 41.01 -34.84
CA GLY A 288 -22.01 39.64 -34.74
C GLY A 288 -20.98 38.56 -35.08
N ASN A 289 -19.72 38.90 -35.22
CA ASN A 289 -18.59 38.00 -35.40
C ASN A 289 -17.73 37.97 -34.15
N PHE A 290 -17.16 36.80 -33.84
CA PHE A 290 -16.28 36.62 -32.69
C PHE A 290 -14.82 36.58 -33.09
N TYR A 291 -14.01 37.29 -32.35
CA TYR A 291 -12.56 37.37 -32.43
C TYR A 291 -11.98 37.06 -31.05
N TYR A 292 -10.75 36.58 -31.02
CA TYR A 292 -10.09 36.19 -29.78
C TYR A 292 -8.71 36.83 -29.68
N THR A 293 -8.33 37.25 -28.51
CA THR A 293 -6.97 37.66 -28.17
C THR A 293 -6.00 36.47 -28.30
N ASP A 294 -4.70 36.75 -28.44
CA ASP A 294 -3.65 35.75 -28.28
C ASP A 294 -3.38 35.45 -26.81
N GLU A 295 -2.37 34.59 -26.56
CA GLU A 295 -1.94 34.20 -25.19
C GLU A 295 -1.50 35.38 -24.32
N ASN A 296 -1.15 36.52 -24.87
CA ASN A 296 -0.77 37.75 -24.17
C ASN A 296 -1.91 38.76 -24.02
N GLY A 297 -3.12 38.39 -24.38
CA GLY A 297 -4.26 39.28 -24.34
C GLY A 297 -4.33 40.28 -25.53
N TYR A 298 -3.49 40.11 -26.57
CA TYR A 298 -3.40 40.98 -27.70
C TYR A 298 -4.21 40.47 -28.88
N ILE A 299 -4.84 41.36 -29.64
CA ILE A 299 -5.46 41.03 -30.92
C ILE A 299 -5.24 42.14 -31.93
N SER A 300 -5.05 41.82 -33.21
CA SER A 300 -4.95 42.72 -34.32
C SER A 300 -6.21 42.67 -35.19
N LEU A 301 -6.96 43.78 -35.22
CA LEU A 301 -8.23 43.94 -35.93
C LEU A 301 -8.04 44.90 -37.13
N ASN A 302 -7.45 44.40 -38.23
CA ASN A 302 -7.06 45.19 -39.37
C ASN A 302 -8.23 45.74 -40.24
N PHE A 303 -9.47 45.37 -39.90
CA PHE A 303 -10.69 45.82 -40.57
C PHE A 303 -11.35 47.02 -39.89
N ILE A 304 -10.92 47.44 -38.71
CA ILE A 304 -11.47 48.57 -38.00
C ILE A 304 -10.86 49.89 -38.52
N THR A 305 -11.63 50.60 -39.32
CA THR A 305 -11.19 51.86 -39.96
C THR A 305 -11.96 53.07 -39.40
N THR A 306 -13.04 52.90 -38.66
CA THR A 306 -13.84 53.89 -37.98
C THR A 306 -14.20 53.40 -36.60
N PRO A 307 -14.56 54.25 -35.64
CA PRO A 307 -15.07 53.82 -34.34
C PRO A 307 -16.19 52.80 -34.47
N THR A 308 -16.00 51.58 -33.97
CA THR A 308 -16.91 50.46 -34.14
C THR A 308 -17.32 49.94 -32.76
N PRO A 309 -18.64 49.80 -32.49
CA PRO A 309 -19.10 49.16 -31.26
C PRO A 309 -18.64 47.68 -31.18
N ALA A 310 -18.24 47.24 -30.01
CA ALA A 310 -17.90 45.87 -29.71
C ALA A 310 -18.35 45.51 -28.28
N THR A 311 -18.58 44.24 -28.05
CA THR A 311 -18.81 43.67 -26.73
C THR A 311 -17.68 42.71 -26.41
N VAL A 312 -17.13 42.82 -25.20
CA VAL A 312 -16.10 41.91 -24.67
C VAL A 312 -16.68 41.25 -23.45
N ASP A 313 -16.58 39.96 -23.37
CA ASP A 313 -17.03 39.16 -22.23
C ASP A 313 -15.91 38.28 -21.67
N LEU A 314 -15.99 37.93 -20.39
CA LEU A 314 -15.06 36.97 -19.73
C LEU A 314 -15.33 35.56 -20.19
N ARG A 315 -15.19 35.40 -21.50
CA ARG A 315 -15.27 34.11 -22.21
C ARG A 315 -14.20 34.07 -23.28
N GLY A 316 -13.57 32.97 -23.39
CA GLY A 316 -12.51 32.74 -24.38
C GLY A 316 -12.63 31.40 -25.07
N LEU A 317 -11.49 30.92 -25.57
CA LEU A 317 -11.41 29.60 -26.21
C LEU A 317 -11.52 28.47 -25.18
N TYR A 318 -10.98 28.66 -23.98
CA TYR A 318 -10.79 27.58 -22.98
C TYR A 318 -11.47 27.88 -21.63
N ALA A 319 -12.02 29.06 -21.45
CA ALA A 319 -12.64 29.47 -20.20
C ALA A 319 -13.84 30.39 -20.45
N ARG A 320 -14.85 30.33 -19.60
CA ARG A 320 -15.94 31.29 -19.47
C ARG A 320 -16.38 31.42 -18.02
N VAL A 321 -16.60 32.64 -17.58
CA VAL A 321 -16.93 32.96 -16.19
C VAL A 321 -18.42 33.20 -15.99
N SER A 322 -18.92 32.73 -14.84
CA SER A 322 -20.27 32.97 -14.36
C SER A 322 -20.29 33.30 -12.86
N GLN A 323 -21.09 34.21 -12.41
CA GLN A 323 -21.27 34.51 -10.99
C GLN A 323 -22.28 33.58 -10.32
N GLY A 324 -21.98 33.20 -9.07
CA GLY A 324 -22.86 32.39 -8.23
C GLY A 324 -23.03 30.96 -8.75
N THR A 325 -24.18 30.34 -8.50
CA THR A 325 -24.48 28.97 -8.88
C THR A 325 -25.02 28.80 -10.30
N GLY A 326 -25.24 29.90 -11.02
CA GLY A 326 -25.79 29.89 -12.37
C GLY A 326 -24.78 29.62 -13.47
N ALA A 327 -25.28 29.36 -14.67
CA ALA A 327 -24.44 29.19 -15.88
C ALA A 327 -24.64 30.30 -16.90
N THR A 328 -25.36 31.37 -16.57
CA THR A 328 -25.88 32.36 -17.52
C THR A 328 -25.42 33.79 -17.28
N ASN A 329 -24.85 34.11 -16.14
CA ASN A 329 -24.32 35.46 -15.90
C ASN A 329 -22.84 35.47 -16.28
N ILE A 330 -22.53 35.90 -17.47
CA ILE A 330 -21.18 36.14 -17.98
C ILE A 330 -20.99 37.68 -17.91
N GLU A 331 -19.93 38.13 -17.23
CA GLU A 331 -19.57 39.55 -17.25
C GLU A 331 -19.23 40.00 -18.65
N SER A 332 -19.79 41.12 -19.07
CA SER A 332 -19.54 41.70 -20.38
C SER A 332 -19.53 43.21 -20.31
N ILE A 333 -18.70 43.83 -21.11
CA ILE A 333 -18.63 45.29 -21.29
C ILE A 333 -18.81 45.66 -22.74
N ASP A 334 -19.63 46.71 -22.97
CA ASP A 334 -19.77 47.35 -24.27
C ASP A 334 -18.69 48.41 -24.44
N ILE A 335 -17.91 48.31 -25.47
CA ILE A 335 -16.82 49.21 -25.80
C ILE A 335 -16.97 49.80 -27.20
N THR A 336 -16.18 50.80 -27.49
CA THR A 336 -15.98 51.28 -28.85
C THR A 336 -14.51 51.08 -29.25
N VAL A 337 -14.27 50.25 -30.22
CA VAL A 337 -12.96 50.00 -30.80
C VAL A 337 -12.66 51.15 -31.80
N PHE A 338 -11.59 51.87 -31.53
CA PHE A 338 -11.12 52.96 -32.38
C PHE A 338 -10.04 52.49 -33.31
N PRO A 339 -9.84 53.06 -34.47
CA PRO A 339 -8.62 52.86 -35.25
C PRO A 339 -7.40 53.30 -34.43
N GLY A 340 -6.43 52.39 -34.28
CA GLY A 340 -5.24 52.56 -33.45
C GLY A 340 -5.26 51.69 -32.20
N ASP A 341 -4.39 52.01 -31.26
CA ASP A 341 -4.26 51.24 -30.04
C ASP A 341 -5.48 51.44 -29.12
N ASN A 342 -6.08 50.34 -28.66
CA ASN A 342 -7.17 50.30 -27.71
C ASN A 342 -6.71 49.50 -26.50
N LEU A 343 -6.94 50.05 -25.33
CA LEU A 343 -6.77 49.35 -24.05
C LEU A 343 -8.16 49.03 -23.55
N ILE A 344 -8.39 47.80 -23.33
CA ILE A 344 -9.62 47.26 -22.72
C ILE A 344 -9.26 46.84 -21.30
N GLN A 345 -9.84 47.49 -20.30
CA GLN A 345 -9.64 47.16 -18.90
C GLN A 345 -10.90 46.55 -18.30
N PHE A 346 -10.77 45.39 -17.68
CA PHE A 346 -11.76 44.86 -16.76
C PHE A 346 -11.35 45.26 -15.35
N ASP A 347 -12.05 46.22 -14.78
CA ASP A 347 -11.83 46.80 -13.46
C ASP A 347 -13.14 47.03 -12.72
N ASP A 348 -13.08 47.60 -11.53
CA ASP A 348 -14.29 47.98 -10.76
C ASP A 348 -15.26 48.88 -11.54
N ALA A 349 -14.75 49.65 -12.48
CA ALA A 349 -15.59 50.51 -13.34
C ALA A 349 -16.31 49.74 -14.44
N SER A 350 -15.85 48.56 -14.80
CA SER A 350 -16.53 47.63 -15.71
C SER A 350 -17.59 46.77 -15.02
N GLY A 351 -17.55 46.68 -13.70
CA GLY A 351 -18.43 45.84 -12.90
C GLY A 351 -17.89 44.42 -12.64
N ALA A 352 -16.72 44.11 -13.18
CA ALA A 352 -16.05 42.84 -12.91
C ALA A 352 -15.55 42.75 -11.48
N VAL A 353 -15.78 41.61 -10.83
CA VAL A 353 -15.15 41.36 -9.54
C VAL A 353 -13.81 40.71 -9.73
N PRO A 354 -12.87 40.99 -8.87
CA PRO A 354 -11.50 40.47 -9.00
C PRO A 354 -11.37 38.96 -9.15
N SER A 355 -12.18 38.18 -8.48
CA SER A 355 -12.19 36.71 -8.59
C SER A 355 -12.57 36.18 -9.97
N GLU A 356 -13.43 36.91 -10.73
CA GLU A 356 -13.81 36.52 -12.08
C GLU A 356 -12.61 36.55 -13.02
N VAL A 357 -11.84 37.63 -12.91
CA VAL A 357 -10.70 37.86 -13.81
C VAL A 357 -9.52 36.99 -13.44
N SER A 358 -9.31 36.71 -12.11
CA SER A 358 -8.29 35.80 -11.63
C SER A 358 -8.51 34.39 -12.13
N ALA A 359 -9.66 33.87 -11.85
CA ALA A 359 -9.98 32.51 -12.20
C ALA A 359 -9.93 32.33 -13.73
N TYR A 360 -10.41 33.33 -14.50
CA TYR A 360 -10.28 33.29 -15.96
C TYR A 360 -8.80 33.21 -16.40
N TYR A 361 -7.94 34.09 -15.86
CA TYR A 361 -6.55 34.16 -16.22
C TYR A 361 -5.82 32.86 -15.89
N TRP A 362 -5.86 32.43 -14.65
CA TRP A 362 -5.08 31.27 -14.17
C TRP A 362 -5.53 29.96 -14.78
N GLN A 363 -6.83 29.77 -15.04
CA GLN A 363 -7.31 28.60 -15.76
C GLN A 363 -6.76 28.51 -17.19
N ASN A 364 -6.63 29.65 -17.89
CA ASN A 364 -6.00 29.65 -19.22
C ASN A 364 -4.50 29.42 -19.14
N ILE A 365 -3.81 29.93 -18.11
CA ILE A 365 -2.36 29.72 -17.94
C ILE A 365 -2.03 28.24 -17.69
N VAL A 366 -2.77 27.56 -16.81
CA VAL A 366 -2.52 26.14 -16.58
C VAL A 366 -2.96 25.28 -17.77
N HIS A 367 -3.99 25.69 -18.52
CA HIS A 367 -4.34 25.06 -19.79
C HIS A 367 -3.17 25.13 -20.79
N ASP A 368 -2.57 26.32 -20.95
CA ASP A 368 -1.43 26.49 -21.84
C ASP A 368 -0.23 25.66 -21.38
N LYS A 369 0.03 25.61 -20.07
CA LYS A 369 1.09 24.77 -19.50
C LYS A 369 0.88 23.30 -19.85
N MET A 370 -0.36 22.78 -19.77
CA MET A 370 -0.68 21.43 -20.23
C MET A 370 -0.43 21.27 -21.74
N LYS A 371 -0.83 22.26 -22.56
CA LYS A 371 -0.65 22.22 -24.02
C LYS A 371 0.80 22.25 -24.46
N ASP A 372 1.72 22.81 -23.67
CA ASP A 372 3.16 22.78 -23.94
C ASP A 372 3.68 21.34 -24.06
N TYR A 373 3.13 20.42 -23.28
CA TYR A 373 3.55 19.02 -23.25
C TYR A 373 2.63 18.10 -24.05
N PHE A 374 1.32 18.38 -24.05
CA PHE A 374 0.31 17.58 -24.74
C PHE A 374 -0.41 18.37 -25.85
N PRO A 375 0.30 18.91 -26.87
CA PRO A 375 -0.30 19.78 -27.88
C PRO A 375 -1.36 19.09 -28.74
N ALA A 376 -1.34 17.76 -28.83
CA ALA A 376 -2.33 16.98 -29.57
C ALA A 376 -3.60 16.66 -28.77
N PHE A 377 -3.58 16.84 -27.45
CA PHE A 377 -4.73 16.61 -26.59
C PHE A 377 -5.72 17.77 -26.72
N THR A 378 -6.98 17.47 -27.01
CA THR A 378 -8.05 18.46 -27.25
C THR A 378 -9.25 18.29 -26.35
N GLY A 379 -9.18 17.42 -25.32
CA GLY A 379 -10.31 17.14 -24.42
C GLY A 379 -10.78 18.38 -23.64
N LEU A 380 -9.84 19.28 -23.32
CA LEU A 380 -10.11 20.54 -22.63
C LEU A 380 -10.05 21.78 -23.54
N ASP A 381 -9.93 21.62 -24.86
CA ASP A 381 -9.99 22.73 -25.83
C ASP A 381 -11.45 23.22 -26.02
N VAL A 382 -12.10 23.58 -24.92
CA VAL A 382 -13.49 24.04 -24.83
C VAL A 382 -13.60 25.21 -23.88
N ASP A 383 -14.59 26.07 -24.04
CA ASP A 383 -14.86 27.18 -23.12
C ASP A 383 -15.44 26.67 -21.79
N GLN A 384 -14.59 26.03 -20.99
CA GLN A 384 -14.99 25.44 -19.71
C GLN A 384 -15.56 26.48 -18.76
N LEU A 385 -16.61 26.11 -18.04
CA LEU A 385 -17.32 27.03 -17.13
C LEU A 385 -16.55 27.20 -15.82
N ILE A 386 -16.31 28.44 -15.45
CA ILE A 386 -15.80 28.88 -14.16
C ILE A 386 -16.95 29.54 -13.39
N ARG A 387 -17.30 29.04 -12.22
CA ARG A 387 -18.27 29.68 -11.33
C ARG A 387 -17.54 30.31 -10.16
N VAL A 388 -17.60 31.65 -10.09
CA VAL A 388 -17.00 32.39 -8.99
C VAL A 388 -18.08 33.06 -8.12
N GLU A 389 -17.68 33.57 -6.95
CA GLU A 389 -18.60 34.26 -6.05
C GLU A 389 -19.82 33.40 -5.67
N ARG A 390 -19.62 32.07 -5.56
CA ARG A 390 -20.70 31.19 -5.10
C ARG A 390 -21.07 31.52 -3.67
N ASN A 391 -22.35 31.62 -3.39
CA ASN A 391 -22.91 32.03 -2.08
C ASN A 391 -23.67 30.91 -1.36
N ASP A 392 -23.59 29.71 -1.87
CA ASP A 392 -24.20 28.49 -1.31
C ASP A 392 -23.25 27.70 -0.40
N GLY A 393 -22.04 28.18 -0.18
CA GLY A 393 -21.03 27.72 0.74
C GLY A 393 -20.04 28.82 1.04
N SER A 394 -18.95 28.46 1.68
CA SER A 394 -17.81 29.35 1.94
C SER A 394 -16.57 28.51 2.26
N CYS A 395 -15.38 29.06 2.10
CA CYS A 395 -14.15 28.43 2.53
C CYS A 395 -13.79 27.15 1.76
N ASN A 396 -14.13 27.07 0.48
CA ASN A 396 -13.82 25.95 -0.37
C ASN A 396 -13.75 26.34 -1.85
N ALA A 397 -13.15 25.47 -2.67
CA ALA A 397 -13.26 25.45 -4.11
C ALA A 397 -13.50 23.98 -4.52
N PHE A 398 -13.94 23.72 -5.74
CA PHE A 398 -14.09 22.36 -6.24
C PHE A 398 -14.27 22.31 -7.76
N TYR A 399 -13.78 21.22 -8.36
CA TYR A 399 -14.11 20.80 -9.72
C TYR A 399 -15.30 19.84 -9.69
N ASP A 400 -16.34 20.09 -10.50
CA ASP A 400 -17.57 19.28 -10.50
C ASP A 400 -17.65 18.27 -11.66
N GLY A 401 -16.53 18.02 -12.34
CA GLY A 401 -16.47 17.17 -13.54
C GLY A 401 -16.81 17.92 -14.84
N SER A 402 -17.14 19.21 -14.76
CA SER A 402 -17.49 20.05 -15.91
C SER A 402 -17.22 21.52 -15.73
N SER A 403 -16.99 21.96 -14.51
CA SER A 403 -16.69 23.36 -14.18
C SER A 403 -15.83 23.46 -12.93
N THR A 404 -15.01 24.49 -12.87
CA THR A 404 -14.32 24.93 -11.66
C THR A 404 -15.24 25.87 -10.86
N ASN A 405 -15.24 25.76 -9.54
CA ASN A 405 -16.21 26.42 -8.66
C ASN A 405 -15.53 27.06 -7.46
N PHE A 406 -15.74 28.36 -7.27
CA PHE A 406 -15.08 29.17 -6.25
C PHE A 406 -16.12 29.96 -5.43
N TYR A 407 -15.99 29.91 -4.12
CA TYR A 407 -16.90 30.59 -3.20
C TYR A 407 -16.52 32.03 -2.99
N GLN A 408 -17.53 32.86 -2.73
CA GLN A 408 -17.35 34.28 -2.35
C GLN A 408 -16.68 34.41 -0.98
N GLU A 409 -16.22 35.62 -0.68
CA GLU A 409 -15.74 35.96 0.69
C GLU A 409 -16.81 35.61 1.74
N GLY A 410 -16.45 34.81 2.74
CA GLY A 410 -17.37 34.39 3.79
C GLY A 410 -16.69 33.46 4.83
N GLY A 411 -17.27 33.22 6.02
CA GLY A 411 -16.76 32.31 7.05
C GLY A 411 -15.41 32.70 7.69
N GLY A 412 -14.83 33.82 7.39
CA GLY A 412 -13.51 34.31 7.79
C GLY A 412 -12.46 34.24 6.67
N CYS A 413 -12.82 33.78 5.49
CA CYS A 413 -12.04 33.54 4.33
C CYS A 413 -12.43 34.46 3.17
N PRO A 414 -11.56 34.86 2.26
CA PRO A 414 -11.84 35.63 1.05
C PRO A 414 -12.47 34.80 -0.08
N SER A 415 -12.69 35.42 -1.24
CA SER A 415 -13.11 34.69 -2.42
C SER A 415 -12.02 33.73 -2.89
N THR A 416 -12.35 32.44 -3.03
CA THR A 416 -11.37 31.40 -3.34
C THR A 416 -10.93 31.41 -4.81
N GLY A 417 -11.66 32.06 -5.69
CA GLY A 417 -11.26 32.28 -7.09
C GLY A 417 -10.15 33.31 -7.28
N LEU A 418 -9.51 33.75 -6.20
CA LEU A 418 -8.48 34.78 -6.20
C LEU A 418 -7.07 34.21 -6.00
N PHE A 419 -6.96 32.90 -5.77
CA PHE A 419 -5.70 32.22 -5.60
C PHE A 419 -5.30 31.54 -6.91
N ASP A 420 -4.13 31.87 -7.42
CA ASP A 420 -3.59 31.28 -8.65
C ASP A 420 -3.50 29.75 -8.53
N ASP A 421 -2.84 29.30 -7.46
CA ASP A 421 -2.61 27.89 -7.17
C ASP A 421 -3.90 27.10 -6.95
N VAL A 422 -4.89 27.67 -6.23
CA VAL A 422 -6.19 27.01 -6.03
C VAL A 422 -6.98 26.95 -7.34
N VAL A 423 -6.93 27.98 -8.17
CA VAL A 423 -7.59 27.95 -9.50
C VAL A 423 -6.95 26.88 -10.40
N MET A 424 -5.62 26.77 -10.36
CA MET A 424 -4.88 25.78 -11.15
C MET A 424 -5.08 24.36 -10.62
N HIS A 425 -5.17 24.20 -9.29
CA HIS A 425 -5.52 22.93 -8.66
C HIS A 425 -6.91 22.44 -9.11
N GLU A 426 -7.94 23.27 -9.02
CA GLU A 426 -9.30 22.86 -9.44
C GLU A 426 -9.38 22.51 -10.93
N TYR A 427 -8.66 23.24 -11.76
CA TYR A 427 -8.58 22.91 -13.17
C TYR A 427 -7.71 21.67 -13.41
N GLY A 428 -6.71 21.45 -12.54
CA GLY A 428 -5.85 20.28 -12.51
C GLY A 428 -6.62 18.96 -12.38
N HIS A 429 -7.70 18.93 -11.59
CA HIS A 429 -8.60 17.78 -11.55
C HIS A 429 -9.21 17.46 -12.92
N GLY A 430 -9.60 18.49 -13.65
CA GLY A 430 -10.08 18.34 -15.02
C GLY A 430 -9.01 17.81 -15.95
N ILE A 431 -7.76 18.32 -15.81
CA ILE A 431 -6.64 17.84 -16.61
C ILE A 431 -6.37 16.37 -16.29
N ASN A 432 -6.20 16.02 -15.03
CA ASN A 432 -5.90 14.64 -14.60
C ASN A 432 -6.94 13.65 -15.14
N TYR A 433 -8.23 14.02 -15.07
CA TYR A 433 -9.30 13.15 -15.54
C TYR A 433 -9.32 13.05 -17.07
N ASP A 434 -9.41 14.20 -17.76
CA ASP A 434 -9.66 14.22 -19.20
C ASP A 434 -8.39 13.86 -20.00
N LEU A 435 -7.20 14.20 -19.48
CA LEU A 435 -5.93 13.83 -20.10
C LEU A 435 -5.72 12.32 -20.03
N TYR A 436 -5.91 11.69 -18.86
CA TYR A 436 -5.82 10.24 -18.72
C TYR A 436 -6.83 9.54 -19.62
N ALA A 437 -8.08 10.02 -19.64
CA ALA A 437 -9.09 9.52 -20.57
C ALA A 437 -8.67 9.67 -22.04
N GLY A 438 -8.06 10.79 -22.37
CA GLY A 438 -7.52 11.07 -23.71
C GLY A 438 -6.29 10.23 -24.05
N LEU A 439 -5.48 9.89 -23.07
CA LEU A 439 -4.30 9.04 -23.22
C LEU A 439 -4.62 7.54 -23.24
N GLY A 440 -5.85 7.14 -22.95
CA GLY A 440 -6.34 5.78 -23.16
C GLY A 440 -6.83 5.07 -21.92
N ASP A 441 -6.94 5.74 -20.80
CA ASP A 441 -7.70 5.28 -19.65
C ASP A 441 -9.12 5.87 -19.67
N PRO A 442 -10.15 5.13 -20.12
CA PRO A 442 -11.50 5.67 -20.25
C PRO A 442 -12.13 6.08 -18.91
N GLY A 443 -11.57 5.62 -17.80
CA GLY A 443 -11.98 5.99 -16.44
C GLY A 443 -11.49 7.37 -16.04
N GLY A 444 -10.46 7.88 -16.71
CA GLY A 444 -9.64 8.98 -16.23
C GLY A 444 -8.88 8.59 -14.97
N MET A 445 -8.09 9.47 -14.41
CA MET A 445 -7.41 9.21 -13.14
C MET A 445 -8.46 8.97 -12.05
N GLY A 446 -8.50 7.78 -11.47
CA GLY A 446 -9.53 7.33 -10.54
C GLY A 446 -9.11 7.36 -9.08
N ASN A 447 -7.81 7.22 -8.78
CA ASN A 447 -7.29 7.28 -7.42
C ASN A 447 -7.38 8.72 -6.88
N GLY A 448 -8.02 8.89 -5.71
CA GLY A 448 -8.27 10.20 -5.13
C GLY A 448 -7.00 10.90 -4.66
N ALA A 449 -6.06 10.17 -4.06
CA ALA A 449 -4.79 10.75 -3.60
C ALA A 449 -3.93 11.23 -4.78
N MET A 450 -3.85 10.45 -5.86
CA MET A 450 -3.20 10.88 -7.10
C MET A 450 -3.88 12.12 -7.70
N GLN A 451 -5.21 12.15 -7.71
CA GLN A 451 -5.98 13.30 -8.19
C GLN A 451 -5.63 14.57 -7.45
N GLU A 452 -5.59 14.52 -6.12
CA GLU A 452 -5.27 15.68 -5.27
C GLU A 452 -3.80 16.08 -5.40
N GLY A 453 -2.88 15.10 -5.29
CA GLY A 453 -1.46 15.38 -5.39
C GLY A 453 -1.07 15.96 -6.75
N TYR A 454 -1.58 15.40 -7.84
CA TYR A 454 -1.32 15.91 -9.19
C TYR A 454 -2.01 17.24 -9.47
N ALA A 455 -3.18 17.49 -8.87
CA ALA A 455 -3.82 18.79 -8.95
C ALA A 455 -2.98 19.88 -8.28
N ASP A 456 -2.34 19.59 -7.15
CA ASP A 456 -1.39 20.49 -6.50
C ASP A 456 -0.14 20.72 -7.36
N ILE A 457 0.39 19.67 -8.00
CA ILE A 457 1.56 19.80 -8.87
C ILE A 457 1.26 20.70 -10.07
N TRP A 458 0.02 20.67 -10.64
CA TRP A 458 -0.36 21.61 -11.69
C TRP A 458 -0.22 23.07 -11.22
N GLY A 459 -0.51 23.38 -9.96
CA GLY A 459 -0.24 24.70 -9.37
C GLY A 459 1.26 24.96 -9.24
N ILE A 460 2.02 24.02 -8.67
CA ILE A 460 3.46 24.12 -8.42
C ILE A 460 4.27 24.34 -9.70
N VAL A 461 4.00 23.62 -10.77
CA VAL A 461 4.76 23.73 -12.04
C VAL A 461 4.52 25.06 -12.77
N VAL A 462 3.53 25.83 -12.38
CA VAL A 462 3.29 27.19 -12.88
C VAL A 462 3.83 28.24 -11.92
N THR A 463 3.57 28.10 -10.61
CA THR A 463 3.93 29.11 -9.60
C THR A 463 5.40 29.02 -9.18
N ASN A 464 6.04 27.86 -9.31
CA ASN A 464 7.34 27.54 -8.73
C ASN A 464 7.38 27.79 -7.22
N TYR A 465 6.31 27.45 -6.51
CA TYR A 465 6.15 27.74 -5.10
C TYR A 465 5.57 26.52 -4.36
N PRO A 466 6.18 26.11 -3.22
CA PRO A 466 5.83 24.85 -2.55
C PRO A 466 4.64 24.97 -1.60
N ILE A 467 3.97 26.12 -1.55
CA ILE A 467 2.86 26.37 -0.61
C ILE A 467 1.60 26.67 -1.41
N LEU A 468 0.60 25.80 -1.25
CA LEU A 468 -0.71 25.96 -1.85
C LEU A 468 -1.61 26.82 -0.96
N GLY A 469 -2.33 27.77 -1.54
CA GLY A 469 -3.29 28.62 -0.85
C GLY A 469 -2.67 29.46 0.25
N GLN A 470 -1.55 30.11 -0.02
CA GLN A 470 -0.93 31.00 0.96
C GLN A 470 -1.84 32.15 1.33
N GLY A 471 -2.19 32.25 2.61
CA GLY A 471 -3.12 33.24 3.10
C GLY A 471 -4.57 32.80 3.17
N PHE A 472 -4.88 31.57 2.86
CA PHE A 472 -6.23 31.02 2.74
C PHE A 472 -7.09 31.19 4.01
N LEU A 473 -6.49 31.23 5.21
CA LEU A 473 -7.14 31.41 6.51
C LEU A 473 -7.15 32.86 7.06
N GLY A 474 -6.91 33.87 6.25
CA GLY A 474 -6.98 35.23 6.73
C GLY A 474 -5.72 35.74 7.38
N GLY A 475 -4.55 35.49 6.86
CA GLY A 475 -3.32 36.10 7.38
C GLY A 475 -2.05 35.56 6.81
N ALA A 476 -1.03 36.40 6.74
CA ALA A 476 0.31 35.96 6.35
C ALA A 476 0.78 34.82 7.26
N GLY A 477 1.02 33.65 6.70
CA GLY A 477 1.46 32.44 7.41
C GLY A 477 0.40 31.35 7.57
N THR A 478 -0.80 31.54 7.00
CA THR A 478 -1.76 30.47 6.81
C THR A 478 -1.65 29.91 5.38
N PHE A 479 -1.95 28.64 5.19
CA PHE A 479 -1.90 27.96 3.89
C PHE A 479 -2.81 26.72 3.92
N VAL A 480 -3.08 26.15 2.75
CA VAL A 480 -3.82 24.89 2.65
C VAL A 480 -2.86 23.72 2.84
N ARG A 481 -1.83 23.61 2.00
CA ARG A 481 -0.78 22.56 2.06
C ARG A 481 0.59 23.19 1.80
N ARG A 482 1.67 22.49 2.22
CA ARG A 482 3.03 22.91 1.93
C ARG A 482 3.97 21.74 1.79
N TYR A 483 4.95 21.87 0.89
CA TYR A 483 5.85 20.81 0.47
C TYR A 483 7.33 21.06 0.81
N ASP A 484 7.70 22.23 1.32
CA ASP A 484 9.07 22.60 1.68
C ASP A 484 9.40 22.35 3.15
N ALA A 485 8.55 21.68 3.90
CA ALA A 485 8.76 21.37 5.32
C ALA A 485 7.82 20.26 5.80
N GLU A 486 8.34 19.42 6.70
CA GLU A 486 7.60 18.31 7.32
C GLU A 486 7.03 17.34 6.27
N PRO A 487 7.92 16.63 5.52
CA PRO A 487 7.48 15.72 4.45
C PRO A 487 6.50 14.67 4.99
N LYS A 488 5.49 14.38 4.20
CA LYS A 488 4.55 13.28 4.47
C LYS A 488 5.14 11.99 3.94
N VAL A 489 5.08 10.92 4.73
CA VAL A 489 5.80 9.68 4.48
C VAL A 489 4.84 8.50 4.35
N TYR A 490 4.94 7.76 3.28
CA TYR A 490 4.25 6.49 3.09
C TYR A 490 4.96 5.37 3.88
N PRO A 491 4.25 4.46 4.55
CA PRO A 491 2.79 4.43 4.79
C PRO A 491 2.37 5.16 6.07
N GLN A 492 3.28 5.79 6.81
CA GLN A 492 3.05 6.32 8.16
C GLN A 492 2.02 7.45 8.21
N ASP A 493 2.00 8.30 7.18
CA ASP A 493 1.10 9.46 7.09
C ASP A 493 -0.14 9.21 6.25
N LEU A 494 -0.35 7.98 5.74
CA LEU A 494 -1.62 7.62 5.14
C LEU A 494 -2.73 7.60 6.19
N VAL A 495 -3.79 8.34 5.91
CA VAL A 495 -4.95 8.47 6.80
C VAL A 495 -6.27 8.06 6.11
N GLY A 496 -6.22 7.66 4.84
CA GLY A 496 -7.39 7.30 4.03
C GLY A 496 -8.25 8.51 3.65
N GLU A 497 -7.65 9.73 3.65
CA GLU A 497 -8.26 10.96 3.18
C GLU A 497 -7.46 11.50 2.01
N VAL A 498 -8.10 11.62 0.85
CA VAL A 498 -7.45 11.83 -0.45
C VAL A 498 -6.55 13.06 -0.52
N HIS A 499 -6.89 14.16 0.17
CA HIS A 499 -6.06 15.36 0.17
C HIS A 499 -4.79 15.17 1.00
N ALA A 500 -4.92 14.56 2.19
CA ALA A 500 -3.78 14.29 3.06
C ALA A 500 -2.85 13.24 2.47
N ASP A 501 -3.42 12.20 1.84
CA ASP A 501 -2.65 11.13 1.22
C ASP A 501 -1.97 11.63 -0.07
N GLY A 502 -2.60 12.54 -0.80
CA GLY A 502 -2.03 13.21 -1.98
C GLY A 502 -0.83 14.10 -1.69
N GLU A 503 -0.68 14.58 -0.44
CA GLU A 503 0.52 15.34 -0.04
C GLU A 503 1.81 14.52 -0.15
N ILE A 504 1.72 13.19 -0.05
CA ILE A 504 2.88 12.29 -0.16
C ILE A 504 3.48 12.35 -1.56
N ILE A 505 2.67 12.12 -2.59
CA ILE A 505 3.16 12.09 -3.97
C ILE A 505 3.53 13.48 -4.50
N ALA A 506 2.79 14.52 -4.09
CA ALA A 506 3.13 15.88 -4.47
C ALA A 506 4.42 16.37 -3.81
N GLY A 507 4.65 15.99 -2.54
CA GLY A 507 5.90 16.24 -1.83
C GLY A 507 7.09 15.55 -2.49
N ALA A 508 6.93 14.28 -2.88
CA ALA A 508 7.99 13.54 -3.58
C ALA A 508 8.45 14.26 -4.86
N TRP A 509 7.51 14.76 -5.67
CA TRP A 509 7.84 15.54 -6.85
C TRP A 509 8.47 16.90 -6.53
N TRP A 510 8.05 17.54 -5.41
CA TRP A 510 8.72 18.76 -4.97
C TRP A 510 10.17 18.50 -4.58
N ASP A 511 10.45 17.44 -3.85
CA ASP A 511 11.81 17.10 -3.42
C ASP A 511 12.69 16.66 -4.60
N VAL A 512 12.14 16.01 -5.62
CA VAL A 512 12.84 15.80 -6.91
C VAL A 512 13.26 17.14 -7.52
N ASN A 513 12.40 18.17 -7.50
CA ASN A 513 12.77 19.51 -7.97
C ASN A 513 13.93 20.12 -7.14
N GLU A 514 13.88 20.00 -5.82
CA GLU A 514 14.97 20.48 -4.95
C GLU A 514 16.27 19.73 -5.22
N ASN A 515 16.22 18.42 -5.42
CA ASN A 515 17.38 17.58 -5.74
C ASN A 515 17.99 17.91 -7.10
N PHE A 516 17.19 18.32 -8.08
CA PHE A 516 17.66 18.91 -9.34
C PHE A 516 18.26 20.32 -9.16
N GLY A 517 18.35 20.82 -7.93
CA GLY A 517 18.87 22.17 -7.63
C GLY A 517 17.85 23.27 -7.92
N ALA A 518 16.57 22.99 -7.71
CA ALA A 518 15.43 23.84 -8.02
C ALA A 518 15.32 24.13 -9.55
N ASP A 519 15.59 23.12 -10.35
CA ASP A 519 15.36 23.17 -11.80
C ASP A 519 13.95 22.65 -12.11
N LEU A 520 12.96 23.52 -11.92
CA LEU A 520 11.55 23.21 -12.12
C LEU A 520 11.25 22.71 -13.54
N GLU A 521 12.00 23.17 -14.54
CA GLU A 521 11.78 22.74 -15.93
C GLU A 521 12.13 21.25 -16.10
N SER A 522 13.27 20.82 -15.56
CA SER A 522 13.69 19.41 -15.60
C SER A 522 12.70 18.50 -14.86
N MET A 523 12.30 18.87 -13.64
CA MET A 523 11.28 18.11 -12.90
C MET A 523 9.94 18.08 -13.64
N THR A 524 9.50 19.23 -14.18
CA THR A 524 8.23 19.29 -14.91
C THR A 524 8.25 18.40 -16.15
N ASN A 525 9.35 18.40 -16.91
CA ASN A 525 9.50 17.54 -18.09
C ASN A 525 9.38 16.06 -17.70
N LEU A 526 10.05 15.66 -16.63
CA LEU A 526 10.02 14.31 -16.11
C LEU A 526 8.59 13.92 -15.66
N TRP A 527 7.95 14.76 -14.84
CA TRP A 527 6.60 14.53 -14.37
C TRP A 527 5.57 14.44 -15.51
N MET A 528 5.67 15.32 -16.51
CA MET A 528 4.78 15.29 -17.68
C MET A 528 4.95 14.02 -18.51
N GLU A 529 6.18 13.49 -18.62
CA GLU A 529 6.42 12.24 -19.34
C GLU A 529 5.73 11.06 -18.65
N THR A 530 5.69 11.03 -17.31
CA THR A 530 5.03 9.95 -16.56
C THR A 530 3.53 9.86 -16.83
N HIS A 531 2.86 10.96 -17.18
CA HIS A 531 1.43 10.92 -17.55
C HIS A 531 1.15 9.99 -18.74
N ASN A 532 2.13 9.78 -19.61
CA ASN A 532 2.00 8.84 -20.72
C ASN A 532 1.81 7.40 -20.26
N ALA A 533 2.19 7.06 -19.05
CA ALA A 533 1.94 5.75 -18.45
C ALA A 533 0.49 5.58 -17.97
N THR A 534 -0.19 6.69 -17.67
CA THR A 534 -1.53 6.69 -17.04
C THR A 534 -1.56 5.81 -15.79
N VAL A 535 -0.55 5.99 -14.91
CA VAL A 535 -0.49 5.27 -13.64
C VAL A 535 -1.71 5.61 -12.79
N ASP A 536 -2.48 4.61 -12.42
CA ASP A 536 -3.74 4.78 -11.70
C ASP A 536 -4.13 3.49 -10.96
N GLY A 537 -5.10 3.59 -10.06
CA GLY A 537 -5.64 2.46 -9.31
C GLY A 537 -6.84 2.85 -8.47
N ALA A 538 -7.31 1.94 -7.63
CA ALA A 538 -8.39 2.25 -6.69
C ALA A 538 -7.84 2.97 -5.44
N ASP A 539 -8.68 3.78 -4.80
CA ASP A 539 -8.37 4.32 -3.47
C ASP A 539 -8.03 3.18 -2.50
N GLY A 540 -6.97 3.35 -1.72
CA GLY A 540 -6.44 2.33 -0.83
C GLY A 540 -5.29 1.50 -1.42
N ASN A 541 -4.85 1.80 -2.64
CA ASN A 541 -3.74 1.15 -3.31
C ASN A 541 -2.55 2.11 -3.58
N GLU A 542 -2.47 3.19 -2.82
CA GLU A 542 -1.49 4.27 -2.99
C GLU A 542 -0.05 3.75 -3.00
N GLY A 543 0.26 2.76 -2.19
CA GLY A 543 1.61 2.19 -2.13
C GLY A 543 2.06 1.51 -3.43
N GLU A 544 1.15 0.85 -4.15
CA GLU A 544 1.42 0.29 -5.49
C GLU A 544 1.54 1.42 -6.51
N ILE A 545 0.59 2.36 -6.49
CA ILE A 545 0.51 3.46 -7.44
C ILE A 545 1.72 4.38 -7.34
N TYR A 546 2.14 4.76 -6.12
CA TYR A 546 3.29 5.64 -5.91
C TYR A 546 4.60 5.00 -6.37
N ARG A 547 4.78 3.68 -6.17
CA ARG A 547 5.93 2.96 -6.71
C ARG A 547 5.90 2.89 -8.25
N ASP A 548 4.73 2.71 -8.84
CA ASP A 548 4.57 2.74 -10.30
C ASP A 548 4.94 4.12 -10.86
N VAL A 549 4.59 5.21 -10.16
CA VAL A 549 5.01 6.57 -10.53
C VAL A 549 6.53 6.72 -10.46
N LEU A 550 7.17 6.23 -9.39
CA LEU A 550 8.64 6.22 -9.29
C LEU A 550 9.27 5.43 -10.42
N LEU A 551 8.76 4.23 -10.72
CA LEU A 551 9.27 3.41 -11.82
C LEU A 551 9.13 4.13 -13.16
N GLU A 552 7.98 4.75 -13.44
CA GLU A 552 7.77 5.51 -14.68
C GLU A 552 8.62 6.79 -14.73
N ALA A 553 8.94 7.39 -13.58
CA ALA A 553 9.89 8.50 -13.53
C ALA A 553 11.30 8.06 -13.90
N LEU A 554 11.76 6.91 -13.40
CA LEU A 554 13.06 6.34 -13.82
C LEU A 554 13.04 5.93 -15.30
N ILE A 555 11.95 5.36 -15.81
CA ILE A 555 11.79 5.07 -17.23
C ILE A 555 11.86 6.35 -18.06
N ALA A 556 11.25 7.43 -17.60
CA ALA A 556 11.26 8.71 -18.29
C ALA A 556 12.64 9.37 -18.31
N ASP A 557 13.45 9.14 -17.28
CA ASP A 557 14.83 9.66 -17.20
C ASP A 557 15.86 8.80 -17.96
N ASP A 558 15.53 7.55 -18.26
CA ASP A 558 16.44 6.62 -18.91
C ASP A 558 16.83 7.08 -20.32
N ASP A 559 18.14 7.11 -20.60
CA ASP A 559 18.70 7.64 -21.84
C ASP A 559 18.96 6.59 -22.93
N ASN A 560 18.83 5.31 -22.62
CA ASN A 560 19.22 4.24 -23.53
C ASN A 560 18.19 3.09 -23.71
N GLY A 561 17.19 3.00 -22.85
CA GLY A 561 16.15 1.96 -22.85
C GLY A 561 16.56 0.65 -22.18
N ASP A 562 17.53 0.71 -21.25
CA ASP A 562 17.98 -0.43 -20.44
C ASP A 562 18.16 0.01 -18.97
N LEU A 563 17.10 0.01 -18.19
CA LEU A 563 17.12 0.41 -16.77
C LEU A 563 18.13 -0.40 -15.91
N THR A 564 18.70 -1.48 -16.44
CA THR A 564 19.63 -2.32 -15.68
C THR A 564 21.00 -1.70 -15.46
N ASP A 565 21.31 -0.59 -16.12
CA ASP A 565 22.57 0.15 -15.99
C ASP A 565 22.40 1.55 -15.38
N GLY A 566 21.20 1.80 -14.77
CA GLY A 566 20.83 3.05 -14.12
C GLY A 566 20.29 4.09 -15.10
N THR A 567 19.89 5.23 -14.57
CA THR A 567 19.41 6.37 -15.37
C THR A 567 20.24 7.62 -15.04
N PRO A 568 20.29 8.64 -15.92
CA PRO A 568 21.14 9.81 -15.70
C PRO A 568 20.94 10.56 -14.39
N ASN A 569 19.74 10.54 -13.84
CA ASN A 569 19.37 11.26 -12.62
C ASN A 569 18.71 10.35 -11.56
N ASP A 570 18.96 9.06 -11.61
CA ASP A 570 18.37 8.08 -10.70
C ASP A 570 18.57 8.43 -9.20
N ASP A 571 19.76 8.90 -8.83
CA ASP A 571 20.05 9.35 -7.46
C ASP A 571 19.08 10.48 -7.01
N PHE A 572 18.81 11.47 -7.84
CA PHE A 572 17.97 12.61 -7.50
C PHE A 572 16.47 12.25 -7.46
N ILE A 573 16.04 11.39 -8.37
CA ILE A 573 14.66 10.93 -8.44
C ILE A 573 14.37 10.04 -7.23
N THR A 574 15.20 9.02 -7.03
CA THR A 574 15.00 8.07 -5.94
C THR A 574 15.14 8.72 -4.57
N GLU A 575 16.06 9.67 -4.36
CA GLU A 575 16.19 10.42 -3.11
C GLU A 575 14.90 11.21 -2.81
N GLY A 576 14.33 11.93 -3.78
CA GLY A 576 13.11 12.70 -3.58
C GLY A 576 11.91 11.83 -3.22
N PHE A 577 11.70 10.72 -3.92
CA PHE A 577 10.62 9.78 -3.61
C PHE A 577 10.84 9.07 -2.27
N CYS A 578 12.09 8.75 -1.96
CA CYS A 578 12.45 8.02 -0.77
C CYS A 578 12.24 8.82 0.52
N GLU A 579 12.45 10.15 0.52
CA GLU A 579 12.12 11.03 1.65
C GLU A 579 10.61 10.94 2.01
N HIS A 580 9.80 10.54 1.03
CA HIS A 580 8.37 10.28 1.19
C HIS A 580 8.03 8.79 1.35
N GLY A 581 9.02 7.94 1.66
CA GLY A 581 8.82 6.50 1.88
C GLY A 581 8.47 5.69 0.63
N ILE A 582 8.60 6.30 -0.55
CA ILE A 582 8.30 5.65 -1.84
C ILE A 582 9.61 5.12 -2.41
N THR A 583 9.80 3.81 -2.38
CA THR A 583 11.03 3.16 -2.88
C THR A 583 10.71 1.88 -3.65
N LEU A 584 11.57 1.50 -4.58
CA LEU A 584 11.45 0.23 -5.31
C LEU A 584 11.81 -1.00 -4.45
N VAL A 585 12.37 -0.78 -3.25
CA VAL A 585 12.58 -1.82 -2.24
C VAL A 585 11.52 -1.81 -1.15
N GLY A 586 10.53 -0.93 -1.21
CA GLY A 586 9.48 -0.78 -0.19
C GLY A 586 8.59 -2.01 0.00
N ASN A 587 8.60 -2.95 -0.95
CA ASN A 587 7.89 -4.22 -0.89
C ASN A 587 8.79 -5.42 -0.56
N VAL A 588 10.01 -5.20 -0.06
CA VAL A 588 10.91 -6.28 0.33
C VAL A 588 10.23 -7.19 1.35
N GLY A 589 10.18 -8.47 1.04
CA GLY A 589 9.79 -9.53 1.93
C GLY A 589 10.97 -10.29 2.48
N LEU A 590 10.70 -11.19 3.40
CA LEU A 590 11.71 -11.96 4.09
C LEU A 590 11.32 -13.43 4.15
N GLU A 591 12.13 -14.28 3.55
CA GLU A 591 12.10 -15.70 3.83
C GLU A 591 13.17 -16.00 4.90
N HIS A 592 12.73 -16.15 6.12
CA HIS A 592 13.59 -16.48 7.24
C HIS A 592 12.96 -17.59 8.09
N THR A 593 13.73 -18.61 8.40
CA THR A 593 13.30 -19.68 9.31
C THR A 593 13.74 -19.32 10.73
N GLU A 594 12.80 -19.00 11.59
CA GLU A 594 13.06 -18.77 13.00
C GLU A 594 13.59 -20.03 13.69
N PHE A 595 14.40 -19.86 14.72
CA PHE A 595 14.92 -21.00 15.48
C PHE A 595 13.82 -21.72 16.25
N ALA A 596 13.39 -22.87 15.75
CA ALA A 596 12.38 -23.71 16.42
C ALA A 596 12.92 -24.37 17.70
N ALA A 597 14.24 -24.51 17.84
CA ALA A 597 14.91 -25.07 18.99
C ALA A 597 15.98 -24.12 19.55
N PRO A 598 16.29 -24.20 20.85
CA PRO A 598 17.37 -23.44 21.45
C PRO A 598 18.73 -23.70 20.77
N VAL A 599 19.57 -22.67 20.73
CA VAL A 599 20.90 -22.72 20.11
C VAL A 599 21.99 -23.06 21.13
N ALA A 600 23.13 -23.53 20.61
CA ALA A 600 24.24 -23.97 21.45
C ALA A 600 24.90 -22.80 22.21
N VAL A 601 25.42 -23.09 23.39
CA VAL A 601 26.15 -22.16 24.26
C VAL A 601 27.58 -21.93 23.71
N ASP A 602 28.04 -20.67 23.82
CA ASP A 602 29.38 -20.26 23.45
C ASP A 602 29.80 -20.52 22.00
N GLU A 603 28.79 -20.72 21.11
CA GLU A 603 29.01 -20.82 19.67
C GLU A 603 28.43 -19.62 18.92
N PRO A 604 29.06 -19.17 17.81
CA PRO A 604 28.51 -18.14 16.98
C PRO A 604 27.21 -18.62 16.33
N ILE A 605 26.20 -17.73 16.28
CA ILE A 605 24.87 -18.03 15.72
C ILE A 605 24.80 -17.45 14.31
N LEU A 606 24.68 -18.34 13.34
CA LEU A 606 24.50 -17.96 11.94
C LEU A 606 23.02 -17.62 11.71
N ILE A 607 22.76 -16.43 11.19
CA ILE A 607 21.47 -15.99 10.70
C ILE A 607 21.52 -16.01 9.18
N GLU A 608 20.59 -16.72 8.58
CA GLU A 608 20.44 -16.83 7.12
C GLU A 608 19.04 -16.33 6.74
N THR A 609 18.95 -15.59 5.66
CA THR A 609 17.70 -15.12 5.12
C THR A 609 17.78 -14.95 3.62
N THR A 610 16.64 -15.08 2.95
CA THR A 610 16.47 -14.70 1.56
C THR A 610 15.54 -13.49 1.51
N LEU A 611 15.99 -12.41 0.89
CA LEU A 611 15.17 -11.23 0.64
C LEU A 611 14.33 -11.51 -0.60
N ASP A 612 13.03 -11.38 -0.46
CA ASP A 612 12.10 -11.43 -1.57
C ASP A 612 11.78 -10.01 -2.02
N VAL A 613 12.33 -9.60 -3.14
CA VAL A 613 12.32 -8.23 -3.63
C VAL A 613 12.14 -8.23 -5.15
N ASP A 614 11.32 -7.32 -5.64
CA ASP A 614 11.02 -7.23 -7.06
C ASP A 614 12.19 -6.64 -7.87
N TYR A 615 12.91 -5.69 -7.26
CA TYR A 615 13.99 -4.94 -7.88
C TYR A 615 15.27 -5.02 -7.03
N PRO A 616 15.97 -6.19 -6.98
CA PRO A 616 17.11 -6.41 -6.09
C PRO A 616 18.31 -5.50 -6.34
N GLU A 617 18.43 -4.92 -7.53
CA GLU A 617 19.47 -3.94 -7.88
C GLU A 617 19.39 -2.64 -7.08
N PHE A 618 18.24 -2.31 -6.52
CA PHE A 618 18.04 -1.15 -5.66
C PHE A 618 18.28 -1.45 -4.18
N ILE A 619 18.66 -2.67 -3.79
CA ILE A 619 19.09 -2.95 -2.43
C ILE A 619 20.46 -2.32 -2.20
N GLY A 620 20.50 -1.28 -1.36
CA GLY A 620 21.73 -0.61 -0.94
C GLY A 620 22.36 -1.25 0.29
N THR A 621 21.56 -1.59 1.28
CA THR A 621 21.99 -2.20 2.53
C THR A 621 21.05 -3.27 3.01
N ALA A 622 21.61 -4.35 3.56
CA ALA A 622 20.86 -5.31 4.35
C ALA A 622 21.60 -5.49 5.70
N SER A 623 20.89 -5.29 6.79
CA SER A 623 21.47 -5.32 8.14
C SER A 623 20.63 -6.14 9.09
N LEU A 624 21.29 -6.93 9.92
CA LEU A 624 20.72 -7.60 11.08
C LEU A 624 20.83 -6.67 12.29
N PHE A 625 19.73 -6.37 12.94
CA PHE A 625 19.68 -5.70 14.23
C PHE A 625 19.40 -6.74 15.30
N TRP A 626 20.28 -6.86 16.28
CA TRP A 626 20.11 -7.86 17.33
C TRP A 626 20.53 -7.31 18.70
N ARG A 627 19.93 -7.85 19.76
CA ARG A 627 20.30 -7.55 21.15
C ARG A 627 20.17 -8.77 22.03
N THR A 628 20.84 -8.74 23.17
CA THR A 628 20.50 -9.61 24.29
C THR A 628 19.45 -8.90 25.14
N SER A 629 18.35 -9.58 25.45
CA SER A 629 17.27 -8.96 26.22
C SER A 629 17.59 -9.00 27.73
N PRO A 630 17.47 -7.88 28.49
CA PRO A 630 17.29 -6.52 27.99
C PRO A 630 18.61 -5.89 27.49
N GLY A 631 18.55 -5.01 26.50
CA GLY A 631 19.73 -4.29 25.99
C GLY A 631 19.42 -3.47 24.74
N ASP A 632 20.40 -2.69 24.28
CA ASP A 632 20.29 -1.91 23.05
C ASP A 632 20.56 -2.80 21.83
N TYR A 633 19.89 -2.52 20.71
CA TYR A 633 20.16 -3.21 19.45
C TYR A 633 21.54 -2.86 18.89
N THR A 634 22.20 -3.88 18.38
CA THR A 634 23.48 -3.79 17.65
C THR A 634 23.22 -4.08 16.20
N GLU A 635 23.60 -3.17 15.33
CA GLU A 635 23.56 -3.37 13.89
C GLU A 635 24.74 -4.23 13.43
N THR A 636 24.48 -5.22 12.62
CA THR A 636 25.47 -6.07 11.96
C THR A 636 25.15 -6.13 10.47
N PRO A 637 25.97 -5.53 9.60
CA PRO A 637 25.77 -5.63 8.16
C PRO A 637 25.74 -7.10 7.71
N MET A 638 24.78 -7.45 6.89
CA MET A 638 24.66 -8.78 6.31
C MET A 638 25.55 -8.90 5.06
N THR A 639 25.94 -10.10 4.76
CA THR A 639 26.78 -10.40 3.59
C THR A 639 25.92 -11.15 2.57
N GLU A 640 25.85 -10.62 1.37
CA GLU A 640 25.26 -11.31 0.22
C GLU A 640 26.06 -12.59 -0.08
N VAL A 641 25.36 -13.71 -0.20
CA VAL A 641 25.94 -15.02 -0.55
C VAL A 641 25.71 -15.33 -2.03
N ALA A 642 24.48 -15.14 -2.50
CA ALA A 642 24.10 -15.31 -3.89
C ALA A 642 22.76 -14.62 -4.19
N GLY A 643 22.77 -13.60 -5.03
CA GLY A 643 21.56 -12.90 -5.42
C GLY A 643 20.85 -12.20 -4.25
N THR A 644 19.74 -12.76 -3.78
CA THR A 644 18.97 -12.23 -2.65
C THR A 644 19.21 -12.97 -1.34
N ASP A 645 20.15 -13.94 -1.30
CA ASP A 645 20.51 -14.67 -0.10
C ASP A 645 21.54 -13.89 0.73
N TYR A 646 21.23 -13.64 1.99
CA TYR A 646 22.06 -12.87 2.91
C TYR A 646 22.35 -13.65 4.19
N THR A 647 23.53 -13.42 4.76
CA THR A 647 23.93 -14.02 6.04
C THR A 647 24.56 -12.99 6.97
N ALA A 648 24.34 -13.18 8.27
CA ALA A 648 25.06 -12.49 9.33
C ALA A 648 25.37 -13.46 10.48
N THR A 649 26.31 -13.09 11.34
CA THR A 649 26.67 -13.92 12.49
C THR A 649 26.55 -13.11 13.76
N ILE A 650 25.73 -13.59 14.70
CA ILE A 650 25.70 -13.08 16.06
C ILE A 650 26.85 -13.74 16.84
N PRO A 651 27.69 -12.97 17.56
CA PRO A 651 28.78 -13.56 18.38
C PRO A 651 28.25 -14.55 19.39
N ALA A 652 29.07 -15.54 19.74
CA ALA A 652 28.79 -16.53 20.77
C ALA A 652 28.24 -15.88 22.05
N GLN A 653 27.21 -16.51 22.61
CA GLN A 653 26.49 -16.03 23.79
C GLN A 653 26.53 -17.08 24.92
N PRO A 654 26.54 -16.68 26.20
CA PRO A 654 26.47 -17.60 27.30
C PRO A 654 25.08 -18.22 27.49
N GLN A 655 25.05 -19.32 28.26
CA GLN A 655 23.79 -19.96 28.67
C GLN A 655 22.82 -18.96 29.31
N GLY A 656 21.55 -19.11 29.04
CA GLY A 656 20.48 -18.27 29.60
C GLY A 656 20.29 -16.94 28.86
N THR A 657 20.97 -16.74 27.70
CA THR A 657 20.77 -15.56 26.90
C THR A 657 19.54 -15.70 26.01
N ILE A 658 18.65 -14.69 26.03
CA ILE A 658 17.61 -14.50 25.03
C ILE A 658 18.11 -13.44 24.06
N ILE A 659 18.11 -13.78 22.79
CA ILE A 659 18.47 -12.86 21.70
C ILE A 659 17.17 -12.46 21.00
N GLU A 660 17.02 -11.17 20.81
CA GLU A 660 15.99 -10.57 19.95
C GLU A 660 16.66 -10.02 18.70
N TYR A 661 16.06 -10.23 17.51
CA TYR A 661 16.62 -9.72 16.28
C TYR A 661 15.56 -9.44 15.22
N PHE A 662 15.87 -8.49 14.35
CA PHE A 662 15.07 -8.16 13.16
C PHE A 662 16.01 -7.69 12.04
N PHE A 663 15.47 -7.53 10.86
CA PHE A 663 16.23 -7.12 9.68
C PHE A 663 15.83 -5.73 9.23
N LYS A 664 16.78 -4.99 8.65
CA LYS A 664 16.51 -3.77 7.90
C LYS A 664 17.13 -3.84 6.52
N VAL A 665 16.35 -3.45 5.52
CA VAL A 665 16.78 -3.33 4.14
C VAL A 665 16.61 -1.89 3.71
N GLY A 666 17.67 -1.28 3.22
CA GLY A 666 17.68 0.08 2.69
C GLY A 666 17.95 0.08 1.19
N ASP A 667 17.51 1.10 0.51
CA ASP A 667 17.79 1.28 -0.90
C ASP A 667 19.21 1.78 -1.17
N THR A 668 19.58 1.88 -2.45
CA THR A 668 20.92 2.32 -2.89
C THR A 668 21.26 3.74 -2.46
N ASN A 669 20.27 4.60 -2.23
CA ASN A 669 20.45 5.99 -1.82
C ASN A 669 20.55 6.13 -0.30
N GLY A 670 20.24 5.04 0.46
CA GLY A 670 20.33 5.01 1.92
C GLY A 670 19.24 5.77 2.65
N CYS A 671 18.22 6.17 1.94
CA CYS A 671 16.97 6.68 2.49
C CYS A 671 15.95 5.54 2.57
N GLY A 672 14.80 5.44 2.55
CA GLY A 672 13.84 4.33 2.65
C GLY A 672 14.40 3.04 3.25
N THR A 673 14.12 2.79 4.52
CA THR A 673 14.47 1.52 5.14
C THR A 673 13.21 0.71 5.43
N VAL A 674 13.18 -0.54 4.98
CA VAL A 674 12.13 -1.50 5.34
C VAL A 674 12.61 -2.30 6.53
N THR A 675 11.82 -2.32 7.60
CA THR A 675 12.08 -3.16 8.79
C THR A 675 11.25 -4.44 8.67
N LEU A 676 11.89 -5.59 8.87
CA LEU A 676 11.30 -6.91 8.76
C LEU A 676 11.54 -7.71 10.06
N PRO A 677 10.53 -8.03 10.86
CA PRO A 677 9.11 -7.70 10.67
C PRO A 677 8.80 -6.21 10.71
N ALA A 678 7.76 -5.79 10.02
CA ALA A 678 7.36 -4.39 9.96
C ALA A 678 7.18 -3.80 11.37
N LYS A 679 7.66 -2.56 11.59
CA LYS A 679 7.57 -1.84 12.87
C LYS A 679 8.33 -2.50 14.05
N ALA A 680 9.20 -3.47 13.84
CA ALA A 680 10.00 -4.07 14.93
C ALA A 680 11.03 -3.11 15.55
N ASP A 681 11.31 -2.00 14.89
CA ASP A 681 12.26 -0.96 15.33
C ASP A 681 11.60 0.26 16.00
N MET A 682 10.29 0.23 16.24
CA MET A 682 9.59 1.35 16.88
C MET A 682 9.93 1.47 18.37
N ASP A 683 10.04 2.70 18.85
CA ASP A 683 10.29 2.98 20.29
C ASP A 683 9.07 2.72 21.19
N VAL A 684 7.87 2.75 20.60
CA VAL A 684 6.60 2.58 21.32
C VAL A 684 5.80 1.46 20.65
N GLU A 685 5.47 0.45 21.42
CA GLU A 685 4.70 -0.73 20.98
C GLU A 685 5.28 -1.35 19.69
N PRO A 686 6.58 -1.75 19.69
CA PRO A 686 7.17 -2.38 18.53
C PRO A 686 6.46 -3.71 18.22
N ASN A 687 6.47 -4.10 16.95
CA ASN A 687 6.09 -5.46 16.59
C ASN A 687 7.10 -6.48 17.16
N LEU A 688 6.67 -7.73 17.28
CA LEU A 688 7.52 -8.80 17.79
C LEU A 688 8.74 -9.02 16.89
N PRO A 689 9.98 -8.96 17.44
CA PRO A 689 11.17 -9.38 16.73
C PRO A 689 11.20 -10.91 16.58
N TYR A 690 12.22 -11.46 15.95
CA TYR A 690 12.58 -12.87 16.05
C TYR A 690 13.38 -13.15 17.32
N PHE A 691 13.35 -14.40 17.79
CA PHE A 691 14.02 -14.79 19.03
C PHE A 691 14.94 -15.98 18.84
N ALA A 692 16.03 -16.03 19.61
CA ALA A 692 16.87 -17.21 19.77
C ALA A 692 17.18 -17.41 21.26
N LEU A 693 16.95 -18.63 21.74
CA LEU A 693 17.22 -19.04 23.13
C LEU A 693 18.57 -19.76 23.20
N VAL A 694 19.51 -19.31 24.05
CA VAL A 694 20.85 -19.88 24.11
C VAL A 694 21.00 -20.75 25.34
N GLY A 695 21.23 -22.07 25.13
CA GLY A 695 21.48 -23.00 26.20
C GLY A 695 20.27 -23.30 27.09
N PHE A 696 19.09 -23.20 26.55
CA PHE A 696 17.84 -23.64 27.16
C PHE A 696 17.48 -25.04 26.65
N GLU A 697 16.61 -25.74 27.39
CA GLU A 697 15.93 -26.95 26.93
C GLU A 697 14.42 -26.81 27.20
N MET A 698 13.62 -27.37 26.32
CA MET A 698 12.17 -27.40 26.48
C MET A 698 11.82 -28.41 27.56
N VAL A 699 11.07 -27.98 28.58
CA VAL A 699 10.72 -28.79 29.75
C VAL A 699 9.23 -29.11 29.84
N ASP A 700 8.37 -28.31 29.21
CA ASP A 700 6.93 -28.54 29.12
C ASP A 700 6.34 -27.79 27.91
N PHE A 701 5.17 -28.19 27.44
CA PHE A 701 4.49 -27.52 26.32
C PHE A 701 2.97 -27.78 26.36
N GLU A 702 2.22 -26.84 25.76
CA GLU A 702 0.78 -26.92 25.50
C GLU A 702 0.56 -26.59 24.00
N ASP A 703 0.01 -27.56 23.27
CA ASP A 703 -0.29 -27.45 21.83
C ASP A 703 -1.80 -27.48 21.54
N PHE A 704 -2.62 -27.41 22.56
CA PHE A 704 -4.09 -27.52 22.54
C PHE A 704 -4.65 -28.82 21.95
N ASP A 705 -3.86 -29.66 21.31
CA ASP A 705 -4.31 -30.89 20.64
C ASP A 705 -4.62 -32.04 21.62
N ASN A 706 -4.13 -31.97 22.84
CA ASN A 706 -4.17 -33.07 23.79
C ASN A 706 -5.26 -33.00 24.88
N GLU A 707 -6.00 -32.02 24.99
CA GLU A 707 -7.18 -31.70 25.79
C GLU A 707 -7.15 -30.23 26.21
N PHE A 708 -8.26 -29.52 26.08
CA PHE A 708 -8.46 -28.21 26.68
C PHE A 708 -8.32 -28.33 28.21
N GLY A 709 -7.09 -28.27 28.69
CA GLY A 709 -6.72 -28.49 30.07
C GLY A 709 -7.50 -27.60 31.06
N SER A 710 -6.80 -26.86 31.90
CA SER A 710 -7.40 -25.93 32.85
C SER A 710 -7.38 -24.47 32.37
N TRP A 711 -7.44 -24.21 31.06
CA TRP A 711 -7.65 -22.87 30.53
C TRP A 711 -9.04 -22.36 30.91
N GLU A 712 -9.13 -21.08 31.25
CA GLU A 712 -10.39 -20.46 31.69
C GLU A 712 -10.69 -19.23 30.82
N VAL A 713 -11.85 -19.23 30.20
CA VAL A 713 -12.42 -18.07 29.50
C VAL A 713 -13.14 -17.19 30.54
N ASP A 714 -13.00 -15.88 30.46
CA ASP A 714 -13.53 -14.89 31.38
C ASP A 714 -13.23 -15.23 32.87
N PRO A 715 -11.95 -15.41 33.22
CA PRO A 715 -11.56 -15.88 34.58
C PRO A 715 -11.97 -14.92 35.69
N PHE A 716 -12.28 -13.67 35.35
CA PHE A 716 -12.64 -12.63 36.33
C PHE A 716 -14.13 -12.26 36.32
N GLY A 717 -14.90 -12.76 35.35
CA GLY A 717 -16.32 -12.38 35.16
C GLY A 717 -16.49 -10.92 34.77
N SER A 718 -15.50 -10.36 34.04
CA SER A 718 -15.43 -8.95 33.65
C SER A 718 -15.45 -8.71 32.16
N ASP A 719 -15.40 -9.76 31.36
CA ASP A 719 -15.47 -9.65 29.91
C ASP A 719 -16.81 -9.08 29.47
N ASP A 720 -16.78 -8.21 28.49
CA ASP A 720 -17.98 -7.52 28.02
C ASP A 720 -18.16 -7.61 26.48
N ALA A 721 -17.29 -8.31 25.79
CA ALA A 721 -17.48 -8.63 24.37
C ALA A 721 -18.80 -9.38 24.16
N THR A 722 -19.53 -9.01 23.11
CA THR A 722 -20.85 -9.60 22.80
C THR A 722 -20.75 -10.80 21.88
N THR A 723 -19.68 -10.90 21.10
CA THR A 723 -19.29 -11.98 20.20
C THR A 723 -17.78 -12.19 20.26
N GLY A 724 -17.23 -13.14 19.54
CA GLY A 724 -15.80 -13.38 19.49
C GLY A 724 -15.20 -13.89 20.81
N ILE A 725 -15.97 -14.62 21.60
CA ILE A 725 -15.48 -15.15 22.86
C ILE A 725 -14.48 -16.27 22.60
N TRP A 726 -13.40 -16.32 23.37
CA TRP A 726 -12.38 -17.35 23.26
C TRP A 726 -12.96 -18.76 23.26
N ASP A 727 -12.49 -19.58 22.32
CA ASP A 727 -12.79 -21.01 22.18
C ASP A 727 -11.49 -21.77 21.89
N VAL A 728 -11.48 -23.08 22.16
CA VAL A 728 -10.40 -23.97 21.71
C VAL A 728 -11.00 -25.02 20.81
N ASN A 729 -10.70 -24.91 19.57
CA ASN A 729 -11.24 -25.76 18.52
C ASN A 729 -10.37 -25.66 17.26
N THR A 730 -10.80 -26.29 16.18
CA THR A 730 -10.22 -26.02 14.84
C THR A 730 -10.70 -24.66 14.35
N PRO A 731 -9.80 -23.72 14.06
CA PRO A 731 -10.17 -22.43 13.52
C PRO A 731 -10.76 -22.57 12.10
N ILE A 732 -11.65 -21.67 11.73
CA ILE A 732 -12.25 -21.61 10.39
C ILE A 732 -11.83 -20.30 9.76
N SER A 733 -11.06 -20.36 8.65
CA SER A 733 -10.65 -19.16 7.93
C SER A 733 -11.86 -18.31 7.55
N SER A 734 -11.82 -17.04 7.93
CA SER A 734 -12.71 -16.01 7.44
C SER A 734 -11.93 -14.95 6.68
N VAL A 735 -12.45 -14.57 5.50
CA VAL A 735 -11.77 -13.66 4.58
C VAL A 735 -12.69 -12.51 4.28
N ASP A 736 -12.20 -11.29 4.34
CA ASP A 736 -12.98 -10.11 4.00
C ASP A 736 -13.23 -9.98 2.47
N ALA A 737 -13.96 -8.94 2.08
CA ALA A 737 -14.31 -8.73 0.67
C ALA A 737 -13.09 -8.46 -0.23
N ASN A 738 -11.94 -8.13 0.34
CA ASN A 738 -10.69 -7.83 -0.37
C ASN A 738 -9.73 -9.01 -0.40
N GLY A 739 -10.09 -10.14 0.23
CA GLY A 739 -9.24 -11.31 0.33
C GLY A 739 -8.29 -11.30 1.53
N TYR A 740 -8.43 -10.32 2.43
CA TYR A 740 -7.66 -10.27 3.67
C TYR A 740 -8.21 -11.31 4.66
N GLU A 741 -7.33 -12.18 5.16
CA GLU A 741 -7.70 -13.21 6.11
C GLU A 741 -7.85 -12.62 7.51
N VAL A 742 -9.08 -12.40 7.95
CA VAL A 742 -9.40 -11.84 9.26
C VAL A 742 -9.14 -12.88 10.36
N GLN A 743 -9.65 -14.10 10.21
CA GLN A 743 -9.35 -15.23 11.07
C GLN A 743 -8.61 -16.33 10.33
N THR A 744 -7.59 -16.91 10.97
CA THR A 744 -6.86 -18.05 10.42
C THR A 744 -7.74 -19.28 10.24
N GLY A 745 -7.44 -20.08 9.23
CA GLY A 745 -8.01 -21.41 9.06
C GLY A 745 -7.10 -22.54 9.51
N ASP A 746 -5.89 -22.22 9.93
CA ASP A 746 -4.86 -23.15 10.35
C ASP A 746 -4.37 -22.81 11.77
N ASP A 747 -4.11 -23.83 12.61
CA ASP A 747 -3.33 -23.69 13.83
C ASP A 747 -1.85 -23.43 13.50
N HIS A 748 -1.00 -23.23 14.49
CA HIS A 748 0.44 -23.08 14.29
C HIS A 748 1.18 -24.43 14.29
N THR A 749 0.64 -25.41 15.00
CA THR A 749 1.32 -26.70 15.18
C THR A 749 1.36 -27.54 13.92
N ASP A 750 2.56 -27.86 13.41
CA ASP A 750 2.76 -28.83 12.33
C ASP A 750 2.41 -30.25 12.81
N GLY A 751 1.30 -30.81 12.37
CA GLY A 751 1.01 -32.15 12.79
C GLY A 751 -0.36 -32.69 12.40
N PRO A 752 -0.77 -33.83 12.98
CA PRO A 752 -2.12 -34.35 12.77
C PRO A 752 -3.20 -33.61 13.58
N GLY A 753 -2.81 -32.73 14.52
CA GLY A 753 -3.68 -31.82 15.24
C GLY A 753 -4.15 -30.65 14.35
N ASN A 754 -5.09 -29.88 14.86
CA ASN A 754 -5.54 -28.64 14.22
C ASN A 754 -6.33 -27.79 15.24
N LEU A 755 -5.97 -27.82 16.49
CA LEU A 755 -6.62 -27.09 17.56
C LEU A 755 -5.72 -25.97 18.07
N CYS A 756 -6.25 -24.77 18.18
CA CYS A 756 -5.63 -23.66 18.88
C CYS A 756 -6.68 -22.91 19.73
N ALA A 757 -6.25 -22.01 20.59
CA ALA A 757 -7.15 -21.07 21.24
C ALA A 757 -7.35 -19.86 20.31
N PHE A 758 -8.59 -19.49 20.04
CA PHE A 758 -8.90 -18.36 19.15
C PHE A 758 -10.22 -17.66 19.53
N THR A 759 -10.44 -16.45 19.00
CA THR A 759 -11.65 -15.67 19.24
C THR A 759 -12.72 -16.06 18.24
N GLY A 760 -13.66 -16.86 18.67
CA GLY A 760 -14.88 -17.28 17.98
C GLY A 760 -14.76 -17.71 16.52
N ASN A 761 -15.52 -18.66 16.06
CA ASN A 761 -15.60 -19.04 14.64
C ASN A 761 -16.80 -18.42 13.95
N ALA A 762 -16.58 -17.76 12.81
CA ALA A 762 -17.63 -17.60 11.82
C ALA A 762 -17.96 -18.95 11.17
N GLY A 763 -19.18 -19.18 10.76
CA GLY A 763 -19.51 -20.38 9.99
C GLY A 763 -18.90 -20.30 8.59
N ALA A 764 -18.60 -21.45 7.98
CA ALA A 764 -17.90 -21.56 6.68
C ALA A 764 -18.52 -20.77 5.50
N PHE A 765 -19.68 -20.15 5.68
CA PHE A 765 -20.41 -19.35 4.68
C PHE A 765 -20.81 -17.96 5.21
N ASP A 766 -20.42 -17.62 6.41
CA ASP A 766 -20.71 -16.33 7.04
C ASP A 766 -19.63 -15.30 6.69
N GLY A 767 -19.89 -14.03 6.90
CA GLY A 767 -18.91 -12.97 6.66
C GLY A 767 -17.91 -12.84 7.81
N PRO A 768 -16.78 -12.17 7.62
CA PRO A 768 -15.73 -12.03 8.62
C PRO A 768 -16.20 -11.31 9.90
N GLY A 769 -17.17 -10.40 9.81
CA GLY A 769 -17.80 -9.75 10.98
C GLY A 769 -18.88 -10.61 11.67
N THR A 770 -18.83 -11.92 11.51
CA THR A 770 -19.74 -12.83 12.18
C THR A 770 -18.99 -13.58 13.26
N ASN A 771 -19.18 -13.21 14.51
CA ASN A 771 -18.54 -13.80 15.67
C ASN A 771 -17.06 -13.41 15.89
N ASP A 772 -16.59 -12.34 15.29
CA ASP A 772 -15.38 -11.61 15.70
C ASP A 772 -15.61 -10.90 17.06
N VAL A 773 -14.56 -10.36 17.65
CA VAL A 773 -14.68 -9.67 18.95
C VAL A 773 -15.42 -8.35 18.76
N ASP A 774 -16.61 -8.26 19.27
CA ASP A 774 -17.49 -7.10 19.19
C ASP A 774 -17.77 -6.45 20.55
N ALA A 775 -17.67 -5.11 20.58
CA ALA A 775 -18.18 -4.23 21.63
C ALA A 775 -17.56 -4.45 23.03
N GLY A 776 -16.34 -4.89 23.10
CA GLY A 776 -15.62 -5.06 24.36
C GLY A 776 -14.43 -5.99 24.28
N MET A 777 -14.01 -6.49 25.43
CA MET A 777 -12.86 -7.40 25.53
C MET A 777 -13.31 -8.83 25.84
N THR A 778 -12.50 -9.78 25.39
CA THR A 778 -12.58 -11.20 25.78
C THR A 778 -11.24 -11.69 26.27
N THR A 779 -11.24 -12.50 27.33
CA THR A 779 -10.03 -12.90 28.04
C THR A 779 -9.95 -14.41 28.14
N ILE A 780 -8.76 -14.99 27.91
CA ILE A 780 -8.47 -16.38 28.22
C ILE A 780 -7.24 -16.46 29.16
N ARG A 781 -7.31 -17.30 30.16
CA ARG A 781 -6.22 -17.55 31.11
C ARG A 781 -5.66 -18.94 30.98
N SER A 782 -4.32 -19.04 30.95
CA SER A 782 -3.62 -20.32 31.03
C SER A 782 -3.85 -21.06 32.36
N PRO A 783 -3.55 -22.36 32.43
CA PRO A 783 -3.31 -23.03 33.69
C PRO A 783 -2.28 -22.30 34.57
N TYR A 784 -2.27 -22.58 35.86
CA TYR A 784 -1.17 -22.18 36.73
C TYR A 784 0.01 -23.15 36.60
N PHE A 785 1.18 -22.64 36.38
CA PHE A 785 2.43 -23.37 36.27
C PHE A 785 3.18 -23.30 37.61
N ASN A 786 3.62 -24.44 38.11
CA ASN A 786 4.52 -24.50 39.27
C ASN A 786 5.96 -24.45 38.79
N LEU A 787 6.61 -23.29 38.98
CA LEU A 787 7.96 -23.03 38.48
C LEU A 787 9.04 -23.06 39.56
N ILE A 788 8.71 -23.42 40.84
CA ILE A 788 9.64 -23.36 42.00
C ILE A 788 10.95 -24.11 41.77
N ASP A 789 10.90 -25.23 41.06
CA ASP A 789 12.05 -26.11 40.85
C ASP A 789 12.87 -25.72 39.60
N TYR A 790 12.45 -24.72 38.81
CA TYR A 790 13.18 -24.26 37.61
C TYR A 790 14.20 -23.17 37.96
N THR A 791 15.23 -23.08 37.14
CA THR A 791 16.37 -22.16 37.37
C THR A 791 16.12 -20.78 36.77
N ASP A 792 15.65 -20.75 35.52
CA ASP A 792 15.39 -19.52 34.73
C ASP A 792 14.30 -19.82 33.70
N PRO A 793 13.04 -19.99 34.15
CA PRO A 793 11.96 -20.39 33.28
C PRO A 793 11.62 -19.29 32.25
N VAL A 794 11.53 -19.71 31.00
CA VAL A 794 11.17 -18.88 29.85
C VAL A 794 10.01 -19.51 29.13
N PHE A 795 8.95 -18.75 28.93
CA PHE A 795 7.84 -19.16 28.08
C PHE A 795 7.98 -18.58 26.69
N THR A 796 7.62 -19.36 25.68
CA THR A 796 7.31 -18.85 24.35
C THR A 796 5.89 -19.22 24.00
N TYR A 797 5.21 -18.37 23.25
CA TYR A 797 3.92 -18.69 22.67
C TYR A 797 3.83 -18.09 21.28
N TYR A 798 3.04 -18.71 20.42
CA TYR A 798 2.68 -18.12 19.14
C TYR A 798 1.35 -17.41 19.24
N ARG A 799 1.28 -16.21 18.70
CA ARG A 799 0.03 -15.47 18.57
C ARG A 799 -0.22 -15.07 17.12
N ARG A 800 -1.46 -15.06 16.73
CA ARG A 800 -1.92 -14.38 15.53
C ARG A 800 -2.94 -13.34 15.97
N TYR A 801 -2.81 -12.14 15.45
CA TYR A 801 -3.67 -11.03 15.78
C TYR A 801 -4.05 -10.28 14.50
N SER A 802 -5.33 -9.99 14.33
CA SER A 802 -5.90 -9.29 13.19
C SER A 802 -6.83 -8.20 13.67
N ASN A 803 -6.55 -6.94 13.34
CA ASN A 803 -7.38 -5.78 13.62
C ASN A 803 -7.34 -4.71 12.51
N ALA A 804 -6.53 -4.91 11.46
CA ALA A 804 -6.33 -3.94 10.39
C ALA A 804 -6.96 -4.36 9.07
N SER A 805 -7.97 -5.25 9.09
CA SER A 805 -8.73 -5.59 7.89
C SER A 805 -9.23 -4.33 7.19
N PRO A 806 -9.00 -4.19 5.88
CA PRO A 806 -9.45 -3.02 5.11
C PRO A 806 -10.96 -2.79 5.13
N THR A 807 -11.73 -3.80 5.50
CA THR A 807 -13.19 -3.70 5.62
C THR A 807 -13.65 -3.42 7.05
N SER A 808 -12.73 -3.36 8.00
CA SER A 808 -13.01 -2.98 9.37
C SER A 808 -13.56 -1.55 9.46
N ALA A 809 -14.39 -1.28 10.43
CA ALA A 809 -14.89 0.07 10.68
C ALA A 809 -13.78 1.01 11.20
N ASN A 810 -12.76 0.47 11.84
CA ASN A 810 -11.69 1.23 12.47
C ASN A 810 -10.35 0.47 12.44
N PRO A 811 -9.77 0.25 11.25
CA PRO A 811 -8.58 -0.59 11.11
C PRO A 811 -7.39 -0.10 11.96
N GLY A 812 -6.72 -1.03 12.65
CA GLY A 812 -5.48 -0.77 13.37
C GLY A 812 -5.63 0.00 14.70
N ASN A 813 -6.86 0.19 15.22
CA ASN A 813 -7.09 0.94 16.45
C ASN A 813 -7.46 0.09 17.65
N ASP A 814 -7.67 -1.20 17.46
CA ASP A 814 -7.99 -2.14 18.53
C ASP A 814 -6.73 -2.74 19.13
N VAL A 815 -6.86 -3.33 20.32
CA VAL A 815 -5.69 -3.67 21.11
C VAL A 815 -5.62 -5.15 21.48
N TRP A 816 -4.39 -5.67 21.38
CA TRP A 816 -3.97 -6.95 21.95
C TRP A 816 -3.13 -6.71 23.19
N GLU A 817 -3.43 -7.44 24.28
CA GLU A 817 -2.63 -7.40 25.52
C GLU A 817 -2.39 -8.79 26.11
N VAL A 818 -1.22 -8.98 26.70
CA VAL A 818 -0.87 -10.18 27.45
C VAL A 818 -0.31 -9.78 28.80
N PHE A 819 -0.74 -10.47 29.84
CA PHE A 819 -0.26 -10.27 31.21
C PHE A 819 0.21 -11.59 31.82
N ILE A 820 1.12 -11.50 32.78
CA ILE A 820 1.61 -12.59 33.59
C ILE A 820 1.36 -12.30 35.08
N THR A 821 1.19 -13.36 35.88
CA THR A 821 1.09 -13.27 37.33
C THR A 821 1.96 -14.32 37.98
N ASP A 822 2.33 -14.11 39.25
CA ASP A 822 2.99 -15.08 40.14
C ASP A 822 2.14 -15.46 41.34
N ASN A 823 0.90 -14.94 41.47
CA ASN A 823 0.07 -15.07 42.65
C ASN A 823 -1.43 -15.08 42.33
N GLY A 824 -1.83 -15.09 41.07
CA GLY A 824 -3.19 -15.11 40.61
C GLY A 824 -4.03 -13.85 40.87
N THR A 825 -3.43 -12.80 41.43
CA THR A 825 -4.14 -11.56 41.83
C THR A 825 -3.52 -10.29 41.22
N ASP A 826 -2.22 -10.21 41.18
CA ASP A 826 -1.47 -9.07 40.61
C ASP A 826 -0.96 -9.47 39.21
N TRP A 827 -1.34 -8.69 38.20
CA TRP A 827 -1.03 -8.98 36.82
C TRP A 827 -0.08 -7.93 36.26
N VAL A 828 1.00 -8.37 35.66
CA VAL A 828 2.05 -7.54 35.02
C VAL A 828 1.94 -7.71 33.52
N ARG A 829 1.84 -6.59 32.81
CA ARG A 829 1.73 -6.64 31.35
C ARG A 829 3.05 -7.01 30.68
N VAL A 830 3.06 -8.00 29.82
CA VAL A 830 4.20 -8.47 29.04
C VAL A 830 4.14 -8.06 27.59
N GLU A 831 2.95 -7.88 27.04
CA GLU A 831 2.76 -7.44 25.67
C GLU A 831 1.58 -6.48 25.57
N ARG A 832 1.69 -5.46 24.70
CA ARG A 832 0.59 -4.64 24.23
C ARG A 832 0.91 -4.14 22.84
N THR A 833 -0.02 -4.30 21.92
CA THR A 833 0.16 -3.82 20.55
C THR A 833 -1.17 -3.50 19.87
N HIS A 834 -1.13 -2.54 18.96
CA HIS A 834 -2.14 -2.32 17.92
C HIS A 834 -1.65 -2.86 16.56
N THR A 835 -0.40 -3.31 16.50
CA THR A 835 0.23 -3.75 15.25
C THR A 835 -0.04 -5.22 15.03
N GLU A 836 -0.50 -5.54 13.83
CA GLU A 836 -0.60 -6.90 13.32
C GLU A 836 0.27 -7.07 12.07
N ASP A 837 0.60 -8.29 11.73
CA ASP A 837 1.25 -8.68 10.48
C ASP A 837 0.56 -9.88 9.81
N ASN A 838 -0.63 -10.19 10.28
CA ASN A 838 -1.51 -11.24 9.75
C ASN A 838 -0.82 -12.61 9.60
N SER A 839 0.06 -12.93 10.54
CA SER A 839 0.84 -14.16 10.59
C SER A 839 0.99 -14.66 12.01
N TRP A 840 1.33 -15.93 12.17
CA TRP A 840 1.74 -16.47 13.44
C TRP A 840 3.10 -15.89 13.84
N ARG A 841 3.15 -15.27 15.04
CA ARG A 841 4.35 -14.63 15.59
C ARG A 841 4.66 -15.17 16.95
N ARG A 842 5.93 -15.59 17.15
CA ARG A 842 6.40 -16.06 18.46
C ARG A 842 6.73 -14.87 19.36
N ASN A 843 6.25 -14.92 20.59
CA ASN A 843 6.73 -14.09 21.68
C ASN A 843 7.57 -14.93 22.66
N THR A 844 8.48 -14.30 23.39
CA THR A 844 9.37 -14.94 24.35
C THR A 844 9.37 -14.14 25.65
N VAL A 845 9.04 -14.79 26.74
CA VAL A 845 8.84 -14.17 28.07
C VAL A 845 9.69 -14.87 29.12
N ARG A 846 10.76 -14.23 29.59
CA ARG A 846 11.48 -14.69 30.76
C ARG A 846 10.68 -14.30 32.00
N VAL A 847 10.26 -15.27 32.81
CA VAL A 847 9.37 -15.06 33.95
C VAL A 847 9.96 -14.04 34.94
N SER A 848 11.25 -14.19 35.27
CA SER A 848 11.96 -13.33 36.23
C SER A 848 12.07 -11.85 35.82
N ASP A 849 11.85 -11.50 34.56
CA ASP A 849 11.86 -10.12 34.09
C ASP A 849 10.56 -9.38 34.46
N TYR A 850 9.49 -10.11 34.80
CA TYR A 850 8.17 -9.55 35.07
C TYR A 850 7.66 -9.87 36.49
N VAL A 851 7.81 -11.12 36.94
CA VAL A 851 7.25 -11.61 38.21
C VAL A 851 8.22 -12.56 38.92
N ASP A 852 7.97 -12.89 40.18
CA ASP A 852 8.72 -13.87 40.93
C ASP A 852 8.41 -15.31 40.44
N ILE A 853 9.39 -16.23 40.56
CA ILE A 853 9.23 -17.63 40.21
C ILE A 853 8.52 -18.34 41.37
N THR A 854 7.26 -18.71 41.16
CA THR A 854 6.37 -19.32 42.19
C THR A 854 5.70 -20.58 41.67
N ASP A 855 4.75 -21.12 42.47
CA ASP A 855 3.86 -22.23 42.07
C ASP A 855 2.50 -21.77 41.48
N GLU A 856 2.33 -20.46 41.30
CA GLU A 856 1.09 -19.85 40.77
C GLU A 856 1.36 -18.90 39.59
N VAL A 857 2.28 -19.23 38.68
CA VAL A 857 2.53 -18.44 37.48
C VAL A 857 1.50 -18.77 36.40
N ALA A 858 0.89 -17.73 35.81
CA ALA A 858 -0.07 -17.92 34.74
C ALA A 858 -0.09 -16.71 33.78
N PHE A 859 -0.61 -16.91 32.58
CA PHE A 859 -0.82 -15.87 31.57
C PHE A 859 -2.30 -15.57 31.38
N ILE A 860 -2.62 -14.34 31.00
CA ILE A 860 -3.89 -13.98 30.36
C ILE A 860 -3.62 -13.33 29.02
N PHE A 861 -4.46 -13.68 28.07
CA PHE A 861 -4.47 -13.13 26.72
C PHE A 861 -5.78 -12.40 26.50
N ILE A 862 -5.72 -11.18 26.02
CA ILE A 862 -6.88 -10.30 25.88
C ILE A 862 -6.91 -9.79 24.43
N ALA A 863 -8.05 -10.00 23.79
CA ALA A 863 -8.39 -9.31 22.54
C ALA A 863 -9.55 -8.34 22.84
N GLU A 864 -9.45 -7.11 22.35
CA GLU A 864 -10.43 -6.07 22.64
C GLU A 864 -10.82 -5.30 21.37
N ASP A 865 -12.13 -5.24 21.07
CA ASP A 865 -12.71 -4.21 20.24
C ASP A 865 -12.83 -2.94 21.09
N SER A 866 -11.85 -2.06 20.94
CA SER A 866 -11.73 -0.82 21.72
C SER A 866 -12.68 0.27 21.22
N VAL A 867 -13.14 0.18 19.98
CA VAL A 867 -14.04 1.14 19.34
C VAL A 867 -15.47 0.60 19.37
N ARG A 868 -16.22 1.02 20.37
CA ARG A 868 -17.56 0.51 20.64
C ARG A 868 -18.65 1.30 19.90
N ALA A 869 -19.73 0.63 19.52
CA ALA A 869 -20.86 1.18 18.78
C ALA A 869 -21.55 2.40 19.44
N ASP A 870 -21.37 2.62 20.73
CA ASP A 870 -21.92 3.73 21.53
C ASP A 870 -20.87 4.83 21.82
N ASP A 871 -19.69 4.75 21.26
CA ASP A 871 -18.66 5.78 21.39
C ASP A 871 -19.15 7.10 20.79
N PRO A 872 -19.08 8.20 21.57
CA PRO A 872 -19.49 9.52 21.09
C PRO A 872 -18.60 10.08 19.97
N SER A 873 -17.51 9.44 19.58
CA SER A 873 -16.69 9.81 18.41
C SER A 873 -17.43 9.64 17.07
N GLY A 874 -18.57 8.90 17.06
CA GLY A 874 -19.45 8.78 15.90
C GLY A 874 -19.14 7.64 14.94
N PHE A 875 -18.20 6.77 15.27
CA PHE A 875 -18.00 5.51 14.58
C PHE A 875 -19.04 4.49 15.07
N SER A 876 -20.01 4.17 14.25
CA SER A 876 -21.09 3.23 14.56
C SER A 876 -20.87 1.92 13.79
N GLY A 877 -20.03 1.05 14.28
CA GLY A 877 -19.80 -0.26 13.70
C GLY A 877 -18.70 -0.97 14.47
N GLY A 878 -18.80 -2.27 14.69
CA GLY A 878 -17.73 -3.07 15.27
C GLY A 878 -16.52 -3.09 14.35
N SER A 879 -15.33 -3.07 14.92
CA SER A 879 -14.10 -3.40 14.21
C SER A 879 -14.07 -4.89 13.91
N LEU A 880 -13.30 -5.32 12.91
CA LEU A 880 -13.01 -6.73 12.69
C LEU A 880 -11.77 -7.08 13.54
N VAL A 881 -11.97 -7.72 14.67
CA VAL A 881 -10.90 -8.09 15.60
C VAL A 881 -10.93 -9.59 15.84
N GLU A 882 -9.81 -10.25 15.52
CA GLU A 882 -9.61 -11.66 15.78
C GLU A 882 -8.22 -11.93 16.36
N ALA A 883 -8.15 -12.90 17.23
CA ALA A 883 -6.90 -13.33 17.85
C ALA A 883 -6.85 -14.85 18.01
N ALA A 884 -5.64 -15.39 17.93
CA ALA A 884 -5.37 -16.77 18.23
C ALA A 884 -4.05 -16.92 18.99
N VAL A 885 -3.97 -17.96 19.82
CA VAL A 885 -2.77 -18.35 20.58
C VAL A 885 -2.58 -19.85 20.41
N ASP A 886 -1.32 -20.24 20.18
CA ASP A 886 -0.93 -21.63 20.07
C ASP A 886 0.49 -21.86 20.58
N ASP A 887 0.88 -23.12 20.74
CA ASP A 887 2.24 -23.58 21.04
C ASP A 887 2.88 -22.82 22.23
N LEU A 888 2.28 -22.93 23.41
CA LEU A 888 2.87 -22.39 24.64
C LEU A 888 3.95 -23.36 25.15
N PHE A 889 5.22 -23.04 24.94
CA PHE A 889 6.35 -23.84 25.37
C PHE A 889 7.01 -23.23 26.62
N LEU A 890 7.39 -24.08 27.56
CA LEU A 890 8.20 -23.73 28.72
C LEU A 890 9.65 -24.26 28.54
N TYR A 891 10.61 -23.38 28.69
CA TYR A 891 12.03 -23.67 28.66
C TYR A 891 12.68 -23.37 30.01
N ASP A 892 13.74 -24.11 30.34
CA ASP A 892 14.66 -23.81 31.44
C ASP A 892 16.10 -24.03 30.96
N TRP A 893 17.05 -23.77 31.80
CA TRP A 893 18.47 -23.99 31.47
C TRP A 893 18.70 -25.45 31.15
N ALA A 894 19.37 -25.71 30.03
CA ALA A 894 19.85 -27.01 29.67
C ALA A 894 20.93 -27.49 30.66
N ASP A 895 20.88 -28.74 31.06
CA ASP A 895 21.93 -29.33 31.88
C ASP A 895 23.26 -29.40 31.05
N ILE A 896 24.09 -28.36 31.21
CA ILE A 896 25.41 -28.39 30.59
C ILE A 896 26.29 -29.28 31.43
N VAL A 897 26.59 -30.46 30.94
CA VAL A 897 27.66 -31.32 31.50
C VAL A 897 29.01 -30.66 31.19
N ILE A 898 29.43 -29.73 32.05
CA ILE A 898 30.82 -29.24 31.99
C ILE A 898 31.70 -30.39 32.49
N ASP A 899 32.34 -31.10 31.57
CA ASP A 899 33.40 -32.04 31.96
C ASP A 899 34.63 -31.24 32.50
N THR A 900 34.59 -30.99 33.80
CA THR A 900 35.65 -30.26 34.51
C THR A 900 36.86 -31.15 34.83
N THR A 901 37.02 -32.28 34.22
CA THR A 901 38.23 -33.09 34.31
C THR A 901 39.29 -32.55 33.36
N GLU A 902 39.97 -31.47 33.73
CA GLU A 902 41.38 -31.31 33.26
C GLU A 902 42.20 -32.46 33.81
N ASP A 903 42.22 -33.57 33.04
CA ASP A 903 43.17 -34.64 33.30
C ASP A 903 44.58 -34.20 32.81
N THR A 904 45.42 -33.83 33.76
CA THR A 904 46.84 -33.50 33.55
C THR A 904 47.69 -34.76 33.35
N THR A 905 47.13 -35.92 33.06
CA THR A 905 47.83 -37.13 32.66
C THR A 905 47.40 -37.61 31.28
N GLY A 906 48.26 -37.39 30.29
CA GLY A 906 47.99 -37.76 28.90
C GLY A 906 47.53 -39.22 28.76
N GLN A 907 46.29 -39.38 28.42
CA GLN A 907 45.74 -40.55 27.74
C GLN A 907 44.58 -40.12 26.81
N THR A 908 44.77 -40.50 25.55
CA THR A 908 43.83 -40.67 24.44
C THR A 908 42.38 -40.15 24.63
N ALA A 909 41.99 -39.21 23.78
CA ALA A 909 40.62 -38.85 23.53
C ALA A 909 39.79 -40.14 23.35
N VAL A 910 38.70 -40.25 24.07
CA VAL A 910 37.62 -41.20 23.71
C VAL A 910 36.97 -40.59 22.48
N GLU A 911 37.23 -41.16 21.32
CA GLU A 911 36.42 -40.91 20.13
C GLU A 911 34.98 -41.21 20.53
N LEU A 912 34.05 -40.23 20.37
CA LEU A 912 32.62 -40.50 20.34
C LEU A 912 32.40 -41.54 19.24
N ASP A 913 31.74 -42.66 19.55
CA ASP A 913 31.39 -43.67 18.58
C ASP A 913 30.60 -43.01 17.45
N ASP A 914 31.17 -42.94 16.23
CA ASP A 914 30.44 -42.49 15.03
C ASP A 914 29.21 -43.40 14.84
N LEU A 915 28.01 -42.86 15.08
CA LEU A 915 26.76 -43.61 14.89
C LEU A 915 26.52 -43.91 13.41
N PHE A 916 26.93 -42.98 12.52
CA PHE A 916 26.83 -43.13 11.08
C PHE A 916 28.19 -43.44 10.46
N ALA A 917 28.34 -44.60 9.81
CA ALA A 917 29.36 -44.76 8.79
C ALA A 917 28.96 -44.12 7.45
N GLY A 918 27.65 -44.01 7.16
CA GLY A 918 27.16 -43.33 5.96
C GLY A 918 25.67 -43.57 5.66
N ILE A 919 25.14 -42.82 4.67
CA ILE A 919 23.85 -43.06 4.10
C ILE A 919 23.96 -43.09 2.58
N PHE A 920 23.30 -44.06 1.91
CA PHE A 920 23.36 -44.21 0.45
C PHE A 920 22.13 -44.98 -0.08
N PRO A 921 21.56 -44.63 -1.26
CA PRO A 921 21.91 -43.46 -2.07
C PRO A 921 21.37 -42.13 -1.46
N ASN A 922 22.05 -41.03 -1.74
CA ASN A 922 21.58 -39.70 -1.46
C ASN A 922 21.92 -38.81 -2.66
N PRO A 923 20.95 -38.36 -3.45
CA PRO A 923 19.48 -38.51 -3.31
C PRO A 923 18.99 -39.97 -3.39
N ALA A 924 17.93 -40.25 -2.60
CA ALA A 924 17.26 -41.55 -2.56
C ALA A 924 15.97 -41.53 -3.39
N ASN A 925 15.66 -42.63 -4.08
CA ASN A 925 14.43 -42.74 -4.88
C ASN A 925 13.42 -43.70 -4.23
N ALA A 926 13.81 -44.94 -3.99
CA ALA A 926 12.90 -45.97 -3.48
C ALA A 926 13.30 -46.48 -2.08
N MET A 927 14.55 -46.34 -1.72
CA MET A 927 15.11 -46.78 -0.45
C MET A 927 16.39 -46.01 -0.15
N VAL A 928 16.60 -45.67 1.10
CA VAL A 928 17.89 -45.22 1.62
C VAL A 928 18.43 -46.27 2.58
N THR A 929 19.70 -46.57 2.50
CA THR A 929 20.39 -47.48 3.41
C THR A 929 21.27 -46.66 4.37
N ILE A 930 21.08 -46.83 5.65
CA ILE A 930 21.89 -46.28 6.73
C ILE A 930 22.96 -47.31 7.04
N PHE A 931 24.20 -46.88 7.04
CA PHE A 931 25.36 -47.68 7.48
C PHE A 931 25.70 -47.18 8.87
N PHE A 932 25.61 -48.05 9.85
CA PHE A 932 26.01 -47.73 11.23
C PHE A 932 27.54 -47.81 11.34
N GLY A 933 28.08 -46.97 12.21
CA GLY A 933 29.47 -46.96 12.58
C GLY A 933 29.83 -48.07 13.57
N ASP A 934 30.73 -47.81 14.48
CA ASP A 934 31.19 -48.76 15.50
C ASP A 934 30.24 -48.88 16.72
N VAL A 935 28.96 -48.67 16.53
CA VAL A 935 27.92 -48.72 17.56
C VAL A 935 27.36 -50.12 17.74
N THR A 936 27.10 -50.51 19.02
CA THR A 936 26.44 -51.77 19.36
C THR A 936 25.33 -51.54 20.35
N GLY A 937 24.16 -52.10 20.09
CA GLY A 937 22.98 -51.97 20.99
C GLY A 937 21.76 -51.41 20.26
N ASP A 938 20.84 -50.87 21.05
CA ASP A 938 19.60 -50.28 20.50
C ASP A 938 19.86 -48.85 20.03
N VAL A 939 19.48 -48.57 18.80
CA VAL A 939 19.53 -47.27 18.18
C VAL A 939 18.13 -46.88 17.71
N ASP A 940 17.65 -45.75 18.10
CA ASP A 940 16.45 -45.13 17.52
C ASP A 940 16.82 -44.44 16.22
N VAL A 941 16.17 -44.85 15.13
CA VAL A 941 16.27 -44.23 13.81
C VAL A 941 15.05 -43.34 13.63
N ILE A 942 15.26 -42.05 13.57
CA ILE A 942 14.21 -41.06 13.46
C ILE A 942 14.38 -40.35 12.11
N LEU A 943 13.31 -40.26 11.32
CA LEU A 943 13.27 -39.48 10.08
C LEU A 943 12.38 -38.28 10.28
N SER A 944 12.88 -37.07 10.05
CA SER A 944 12.10 -35.85 10.05
C SER A 944 12.17 -35.18 8.68
N ASN A 945 11.14 -34.40 8.33
CA ASN A 945 11.11 -33.56 7.14
C ASN A 945 11.93 -32.28 7.35
N ALA A 946 11.92 -31.39 6.36
CA ALA A 946 12.66 -30.12 6.39
C ALA A 946 12.20 -29.14 7.47
N VAL A 947 10.97 -29.30 7.96
CA VAL A 947 10.39 -28.47 9.04
C VAL A 947 10.48 -29.14 10.42
N GLY A 948 11.14 -30.27 10.54
CA GLY A 948 11.36 -30.97 11.81
C GLY A 948 10.31 -32.01 12.18
N GLU A 949 9.24 -32.15 11.40
CA GLU A 949 8.18 -33.16 11.66
C GLU A 949 8.77 -34.58 11.62
N ILE A 950 8.49 -35.37 12.64
CA ILE A 950 8.91 -36.78 12.71
C ILE A 950 8.00 -37.65 11.86
N ILE A 951 8.54 -38.11 10.73
CA ILE A 951 7.83 -38.98 9.78
C ILE A 951 7.90 -40.46 10.16
N LEU A 952 8.98 -40.85 10.83
CA LEU A 952 9.22 -42.26 11.21
C LEU A 952 10.14 -42.30 12.43
N THR A 953 9.74 -43.10 13.41
CA THR A 953 10.64 -43.50 14.49
C THR A 953 10.67 -45.04 14.58
N GLU A 954 11.83 -45.62 14.48
CA GLU A 954 12.01 -47.09 14.56
C GLU A 954 13.24 -47.43 15.38
N ARG A 955 13.09 -48.33 16.35
CA ARG A 955 14.18 -48.83 17.16
C ARG A 955 14.77 -50.08 16.56
N VAL A 956 16.05 -50.04 16.26
CA VAL A 956 16.80 -51.19 15.70
C VAL A 956 17.95 -51.59 16.64
N THR A 957 18.18 -52.88 16.80
CA THR A 957 19.36 -53.36 17.55
C THR A 957 20.46 -53.67 16.53
N VAL A 958 21.61 -52.99 16.70
CA VAL A 958 22.70 -53.04 15.71
C VAL A 958 24.00 -53.54 16.32
N SER A 959 24.86 -53.98 15.43
CA SER A 959 26.28 -54.29 15.70
C SER A 959 27.19 -53.45 14.78
N PRO A 960 28.45 -53.26 15.05
CA PRO A 960 29.37 -52.48 14.24
C PRO A 960 29.27 -52.82 12.73
N ASN A 961 29.13 -51.79 11.90
CA ASN A 961 28.99 -51.90 10.45
C ASN A 961 27.68 -52.56 9.94
N ASP A 962 26.67 -52.73 10.78
CA ASP A 962 25.35 -53.15 10.34
C ASP A 962 24.71 -52.12 9.43
N THR A 963 23.65 -52.53 8.73
CA THR A 963 22.91 -51.61 7.85
C THR A 963 21.41 -51.70 8.11
N TYR A 964 20.73 -50.57 7.94
CA TYR A 964 19.27 -50.49 8.02
C TYR A 964 18.73 -49.86 6.75
N GLY A 965 17.80 -50.51 6.09
CA GLY A 965 17.16 -50.00 4.86
C GLY A 965 15.80 -49.40 5.14
N MET A 966 15.65 -48.11 4.85
CA MET A 966 14.41 -47.34 4.99
C MET A 966 13.73 -47.16 3.64
N ASP A 967 12.46 -47.52 3.55
CA ASP A 967 11.65 -47.37 2.32
C ASP A 967 11.19 -45.93 2.15
N THR A 968 11.60 -45.30 1.04
CA THR A 968 11.32 -43.88 0.79
C THR A 968 10.22 -43.64 -0.27
N ARG A 969 9.62 -44.71 -0.83
CA ARG A 969 8.66 -44.61 -1.95
C ARG A 969 7.37 -43.85 -1.64
N ASN A 970 7.01 -43.72 -0.39
CA ASN A 970 5.79 -43.03 0.06
C ASN A 970 6.08 -41.64 0.60
N LEU A 971 7.36 -41.23 0.66
CA LEU A 971 7.74 -39.91 1.11
C LEU A 971 7.57 -38.86 -0.02
N ALA A 972 7.27 -37.64 0.29
CA ALA A 972 7.28 -36.55 -0.69
C ALA A 972 8.71 -36.28 -1.17
N GLN A 973 8.86 -35.71 -2.37
CA GLN A 973 10.17 -35.18 -2.78
C GLN A 973 10.57 -34.02 -1.89
N GLY A 974 11.82 -34.04 -1.41
CA GLY A 974 12.29 -32.98 -0.51
C GLY A 974 13.52 -33.42 0.29
N MET A 975 13.95 -32.52 1.17
CA MET A 975 15.03 -32.77 2.12
C MET A 975 14.47 -33.34 3.42
N TYR A 976 15.14 -34.35 3.98
CA TYR A 976 14.83 -35.00 5.24
C TYR A 976 16.09 -35.13 6.08
N THR A 977 15.91 -35.17 7.40
CA THR A 977 16.98 -35.46 8.34
C THR A 977 16.79 -36.87 8.94
N ILE A 978 17.80 -37.66 8.92
CA ILE A 978 17.85 -38.95 9.63
C ILE A 978 18.66 -38.71 10.91
N THR A 979 18.02 -38.88 12.07
CA THR A 979 18.65 -38.82 13.39
C THR A 979 18.84 -40.25 13.91
N LEU A 980 20.06 -40.57 14.31
CA LEU A 980 20.34 -41.79 15.09
C LEU A 980 20.53 -41.40 16.52
N ARG A 981 19.83 -42.08 17.42
CA ARG A 981 19.98 -41.87 18.86
C ARG A 981 20.21 -43.18 19.60
N SER A 982 21.28 -43.27 20.38
CA SER A 982 21.62 -44.42 21.22
C SER A 982 21.98 -43.94 22.64
N GLU A 983 22.31 -44.90 23.53
CA GLU A 983 22.87 -44.59 24.85
C GLU A 983 24.28 -43.96 24.77
N HIS A 984 24.87 -43.89 23.59
CA HIS A 984 26.23 -43.36 23.36
C HIS A 984 26.25 -41.98 22.70
N GLY A 985 25.09 -41.48 22.35
CA GLY A 985 24.94 -40.15 21.72
C GLY A 985 23.87 -40.07 20.64
N MET A 986 23.82 -38.93 19.97
CA MET A 986 22.91 -38.65 18.87
C MET A 986 23.69 -38.05 17.69
N GLU A 987 23.40 -38.47 16.48
CA GLU A 987 24.00 -37.94 15.25
C GLU A 987 22.96 -37.78 14.15
N ASN A 988 23.06 -36.71 13.37
CA ASN A 988 22.13 -36.33 12.29
C ASN A 988 22.77 -36.35 10.92
N LYS A 989 22.08 -36.88 9.90
CA LYS A 989 22.51 -36.80 8.49
C LYS A 989 21.33 -36.40 7.61
N ARG A 990 21.56 -35.47 6.69
CA ARG A 990 20.55 -35.03 5.71
C ARG A 990 20.45 -36.04 4.53
N VAL A 991 19.25 -36.33 4.08
CA VAL A 991 18.97 -37.14 2.91
C VAL A 991 17.96 -36.43 1.98
N VAL A 992 18.23 -36.42 0.71
CA VAL A 992 17.32 -35.87 -0.31
C VAL A 992 16.50 -37.03 -0.91
N ILE A 993 15.19 -36.91 -0.90
CA ILE A 993 14.28 -37.86 -1.56
C ILE A 993 13.90 -37.28 -2.93
N GLN A 994 14.14 -38.06 -3.99
CA GLN A 994 13.88 -37.63 -5.36
C GLN A 994 13.32 -38.80 -6.19
N HIS A 995 12.04 -38.77 -6.53
CA HIS A 995 11.34 -39.77 -7.33
C HIS A 995 11.30 -39.40 -8.80
#